data_c7d567fe4b71eadc36a32b22d0b3b886
#
_entry.id   c7d567fe4b71eadc36a32b22d0b3b886
#
_cell.length_a   1.000
_cell.length_b   1.000
_cell.length_c   1.000
_cell.angle_alpha   90.00
_cell.angle_beta   90.00
_cell.angle_gamma   90.00
#
_symmetry.space_group_name_H-M   'P 1'
#
loop_
_entity.id
_entity.type
_entity.pdbx_description
1 polymer ?
#
loop_
_entity_poly.entity_id
_entity_poly.type
_entity_poly.pdbx_seq_one_letter_code
_entity_poly.pdbx_strand_id
1 'polypeptide(L)'
;MCIRDRPYSNVYLVDLELGASANENGFFSFKGEVKPGMILKASYVGYQTKTIELTQEIIDSQLVISLLPLTSTLNEVVISTESSKFLQSSSEISAHRISVQQLSLMPSIGEVDIFRSLQLLPGVSATQESSSGLYIRGGQPQENLVLLDGIKVYNVDHFFGFFSAFNANAIKSVDLYKGAFPSKYGGRLSSVIDLTGKVGSFNEIKGNVNVNLLSASGSIEIPFLKKFSLFAAGRRSFTDILQSSFFDKIYNQFDPDDDIANLDPWVPKFNFYDFNGKISYKPTNDDLITFSFYRGEDNLKESSDTKRYQYPNFGDIDKIEILGDLDRISKWGNRGYSFKWSRQWNSRFYNTLNLSYSEYYNYQDDSYFVEANIPDLDSTIFNLNIILDQDNTVEDFTARYDAEILSGKNNKFEFGFELTKSDVDYLFVRDDTLTIVNTKQKSDLYSGYFSYDLNSVKNLNLKVGLRANRYELTDKNYFSPRFQADYSFFKNFKVKVGYGIHYQFVKQIIGENVTSRSRDFWLLSENANVNVGESIHYIAGISYENDNWLFDTEFFYKEISNLTEFSLRFQSAGLSNLFFNGSGIAKGFETLIQKKINKYTGWISYTFTDAENTYPLLNDGNPFPAPQLQRNEFKVFNNYEINGWNFSASFIFGSGQTFTEPSYKYNISLLDESNLTFIGVGPKNGSLLPDYHRLDISAHHVFNINKKTKGDIGLSIFNLYNRLNVWYYEYQFDYVPYERQIKKYLGIVPNISFKLSF
;
A
#
# COMPACT_ATOMS: atom_id res chain seq x y z
N MET A 1 18.62 28.43 2.90
CA MET A 1 18.23 28.28 1.49
C MET A 1 17.07 27.30 1.42
N CYS A 2 16.11 27.52 0.54
CA CYS A 2 14.89 26.68 0.47
C CYS A 2 14.50 26.44 -0.98
N ILE A 3 14.18 25.19 -1.33
CA ILE A 3 13.51 24.87 -2.59
C ILE A 3 12.03 24.76 -2.26
N ARG A 4 11.25 25.76 -2.66
CA ARG A 4 9.82 25.82 -2.33
C ARG A 4 9.10 24.57 -2.82
N ASP A 5 8.43 23.88 -1.89
CA ASP A 5 7.49 22.77 -2.13
C ASP A 5 8.10 21.49 -2.75
N ARG A 6 9.43 21.28 -2.63
CA ARG A 6 10.10 20.10 -3.19
C ARG A 6 10.97 19.43 -2.12
N PRO A 7 10.39 18.57 -1.27
CA PRO A 7 11.18 17.81 -0.32
C PRO A 7 12.23 16.97 -1.04
N TYR A 8 13.38 16.87 -0.41
CA TYR A 8 14.47 16.03 -0.88
C TYR A 8 15.02 16.35 -2.26
N SER A 9 14.82 17.58 -2.75
CA SER A 9 15.52 18.06 -3.94
C SER A 9 17.01 18.02 -3.71
N ASN A 10 17.76 17.60 -4.73
CA ASN A 10 19.19 17.62 -4.67
C ASN A 10 19.69 19.00 -5.07
N VAL A 11 20.55 19.58 -4.25
CA VAL A 11 21.24 20.85 -4.52
C VAL A 11 22.74 20.58 -4.53
N TYR A 12 23.39 20.96 -5.61
CA TYR A 12 24.80 20.68 -5.82
C TYR A 12 25.55 21.96 -6.23
N LEU A 13 26.60 22.28 -5.48
CA LEU A 13 27.50 23.38 -5.79
C LEU A 13 28.66 22.81 -6.60
N VAL A 14 28.67 23.10 -7.90
CA VAL A 14 29.55 22.45 -8.89
C VAL A 14 31.02 22.67 -8.57
N ASP A 15 31.38 23.89 -8.25
CA ASP A 15 32.78 24.31 -8.07
C ASP A 15 33.45 23.77 -6.80
N LEU A 16 32.66 23.37 -5.80
CA LEU A 16 33.19 22.81 -4.55
C LEU A 16 32.87 21.30 -4.41
N GLU A 17 32.25 20.71 -5.41
CA GLU A 17 31.77 19.33 -5.36
C GLU A 17 30.92 19.02 -4.09
N LEU A 18 30.18 20.02 -3.60
CA LEU A 18 29.36 19.92 -2.40
C LEU A 18 27.88 19.74 -2.76
N GLY A 19 27.26 18.69 -2.23
CA GLY A 19 25.84 18.42 -2.39
C GLY A 19 25.09 18.39 -1.07
N ALA A 20 23.80 18.76 -1.10
CA ALA A 20 22.85 18.56 -0.02
C ALA A 20 21.49 18.18 -0.58
N SER A 21 20.77 17.30 0.10
CA SER A 21 19.36 17.07 -0.18
C SER A 21 18.51 17.96 0.70
N ALA A 22 17.44 18.52 0.13
CA ALA A 22 16.44 19.23 0.91
C ALA A 22 15.69 18.25 1.82
N ASN A 23 15.26 18.70 2.99
CA ASN A 23 14.43 17.91 3.88
C ASN A 23 12.98 17.76 3.35
N GLU A 24 12.10 17.10 4.10
CA GLU A 24 10.71 16.85 3.73
C GLU A 24 9.88 18.11 3.40
N ASN A 25 10.32 19.30 3.87
CA ASN A 25 9.66 20.58 3.60
C ASN A 25 10.41 21.46 2.59
N GLY A 26 11.46 20.91 1.95
CA GLY A 26 12.22 21.59 0.92
C GLY A 26 13.31 22.54 1.45
N PHE A 27 13.64 22.51 2.75
CA PHE A 27 14.76 23.24 3.28
C PHE A 27 16.05 22.49 3.03
N PHE A 28 17.10 23.20 2.63
CA PHE A 28 18.43 22.64 2.47
C PHE A 28 19.49 23.60 3.02
N SER A 29 20.60 23.04 3.48
CA SER A 29 21.78 23.80 3.82
C SER A 29 23.03 22.96 3.59
N PHE A 30 24.11 23.61 3.22
CA PHE A 30 25.45 23.05 3.18
C PHE A 30 26.45 24.10 3.63
N LYS A 31 27.61 23.66 4.10
CA LYS A 31 28.67 24.54 4.59
C LYS A 31 29.87 24.44 3.66
N GLY A 32 30.25 25.57 3.09
CA GLY A 32 31.45 25.74 2.25
C GLY A 32 31.82 27.21 2.13
N GLU A 33 33.01 27.52 1.68
CA GLU A 33 33.39 28.89 1.31
C GLU A 33 32.77 29.21 -0.06
N VAL A 34 31.57 29.74 -0.04
CA VAL A 34 30.82 30.12 -1.25
C VAL A 34 31.29 31.50 -1.71
N LYS A 35 31.64 31.62 -3.00
CA LYS A 35 32.11 32.87 -3.61
C LYS A 35 31.19 33.26 -4.78
N PRO A 36 31.06 34.54 -5.10
CA PRO A 36 30.38 34.99 -6.31
C PRO A 36 30.96 34.35 -7.57
N GLY A 37 30.11 34.02 -8.54
CA GLY A 37 30.48 33.34 -9.78
C GLY A 37 30.42 31.80 -9.70
N MET A 38 30.24 31.21 -8.51
CA MET A 38 30.06 29.77 -8.39
C MET A 38 28.68 29.31 -8.89
N ILE A 39 28.60 28.08 -9.41
CA ILE A 39 27.41 27.52 -10.03
C ILE A 39 26.71 26.57 -9.06
N LEU A 40 25.45 26.88 -8.74
CA LEU A 40 24.52 26.03 -7.96
C LEU A 40 23.55 25.35 -8.90
N LYS A 41 23.46 24.03 -8.83
CA LYS A 41 22.46 23.23 -9.54
C LYS A 41 21.43 22.69 -8.55
N ALA A 42 20.15 22.87 -8.84
CA ALA A 42 19.05 22.30 -8.06
C ALA A 42 18.22 21.38 -8.95
N SER A 43 18.03 20.13 -8.53
CA SER A 43 17.30 19.11 -9.26
C SER A 43 16.31 18.40 -8.36
N TYR A 44 15.19 17.99 -8.95
CA TYR A 44 14.18 17.17 -8.33
C TYR A 44 13.54 16.25 -9.37
N VAL A 45 13.20 15.05 -8.98
CA VAL A 45 12.62 14.07 -9.88
C VAL A 45 11.30 14.57 -10.47
N GLY A 46 11.16 14.52 -11.80
CA GLY A 46 10.01 15.07 -12.52
C GLY A 46 10.01 16.57 -12.76
N TYR A 47 11.15 17.27 -12.49
CA TYR A 47 11.33 18.69 -12.68
C TYR A 47 12.59 19.02 -13.48
N GLN A 48 12.58 20.18 -14.13
CA GLN A 48 13.75 20.69 -14.83
C GLN A 48 14.84 21.08 -13.84
N THR A 49 16.08 20.66 -14.08
CA THR A 49 17.24 21.08 -13.30
C THR A 49 17.45 22.58 -13.49
N LYS A 50 17.53 23.32 -12.41
CA LYS A 50 17.79 24.75 -12.42
C LYS A 50 19.22 25.02 -12.06
N THR A 51 19.91 25.74 -12.94
CA THR A 51 21.27 26.23 -12.71
C THR A 51 21.23 27.71 -12.33
N ILE A 52 21.93 28.10 -11.28
CA ILE A 52 21.97 29.44 -10.72
C ILE A 52 23.43 29.81 -10.53
N GLU A 53 23.85 30.91 -11.12
CA GLU A 53 25.13 31.55 -10.78
C GLU A 53 24.96 32.38 -9.48
N LEU A 54 25.79 32.13 -8.50
CA LEU A 54 25.71 32.78 -7.20
C LEU A 54 26.34 34.17 -7.28
N THR A 55 25.53 35.19 -7.06
CA THR A 55 26.00 36.60 -6.87
C THR A 55 26.18 36.88 -5.39
N GLN A 56 26.92 37.98 -5.04
CA GLN A 56 27.10 38.38 -3.65
C GLN A 56 25.74 38.61 -2.96
N GLU A 57 24.77 39.21 -3.65
CA GLU A 57 23.42 39.45 -3.15
C GLU A 57 22.68 38.15 -2.82
N ILE A 58 22.84 37.11 -3.64
CA ILE A 58 22.26 35.76 -3.41
C ILE A 58 22.93 35.08 -2.21
N ILE A 59 24.26 35.25 -2.06
CA ILE A 59 25.02 34.67 -0.95
C ILE A 59 24.59 35.26 0.39
N ASP A 60 24.39 36.57 0.42
CA ASP A 60 24.02 37.31 1.62
C ASP A 60 22.53 37.26 1.95
N SER A 61 21.71 36.69 1.06
CA SER A 61 20.26 36.55 1.18
C SER A 61 19.81 35.11 1.34
N GLN A 62 18.53 34.93 1.70
CA GLN A 62 17.88 33.63 1.69
C GLN A 62 17.47 33.24 0.27
N LEU A 63 18.17 32.29 -0.33
CA LEU A 63 17.86 31.80 -1.67
C LEU A 63 16.63 30.88 -1.67
N VAL A 64 15.61 31.24 -2.44
CA VAL A 64 14.46 30.43 -2.74
C VAL A 64 14.52 29.97 -4.20
N ILE A 65 14.58 28.64 -4.41
CA ILE A 65 14.65 28.03 -5.74
C ILE A 65 13.29 27.47 -6.10
N SER A 66 12.72 27.94 -7.22
CA SER A 66 11.52 27.33 -7.80
C SER A 66 11.93 26.45 -8.98
N LEU A 67 11.54 25.18 -8.96
CA LEU A 67 11.74 24.24 -10.04
C LEU A 67 10.47 24.16 -10.90
N LEU A 68 10.62 24.10 -12.22
CA LEU A 68 9.53 23.93 -13.17
C LEU A 68 9.28 22.44 -13.40
N PRO A 69 8.02 21.98 -13.44
CA PRO A 69 7.72 20.61 -13.84
C PRO A 69 8.26 20.32 -15.24
N LEU A 70 8.74 19.11 -15.47
CA LEU A 70 8.98 18.60 -16.82
C LEU A 70 7.61 18.41 -17.50
N THR A 71 7.06 19.50 -18.04
CA THR A 71 5.89 19.42 -18.93
C THR A 71 6.42 19.19 -20.33
N SER A 72 5.89 18.17 -21.03
CA SER A 72 6.09 18.04 -22.46
C SER A 72 5.42 19.21 -23.18
N THR A 73 6.10 20.34 -23.31
CA THR A 73 5.67 21.45 -24.17
C THR A 73 6.41 21.35 -25.49
N LEU A 74 5.62 21.20 -26.56
CA LEU A 74 6.04 21.46 -27.92
C LEU A 74 6.47 22.93 -28.02
N ASN A 75 7.74 23.19 -27.78
CA ASN A 75 8.49 24.29 -28.38
C ASN A 75 9.97 23.97 -28.29
N GLU A 76 10.60 24.16 -29.41
CA GLU A 76 11.95 23.98 -29.87
C GLU A 76 13.03 24.12 -28.79
N VAL A 77 13.76 23.02 -28.59
CA VAL A 77 15.17 22.84 -28.35
C VAL A 77 15.91 23.94 -27.60
N VAL A 78 16.06 23.74 -26.30
CA VAL A 78 17.36 23.94 -25.67
C VAL A 78 17.76 22.61 -25.04
N ILE A 79 18.77 22.01 -25.62
CA ILE A 79 19.41 20.78 -25.11
C ILE A 79 20.06 21.12 -23.78
N SER A 80 19.39 20.89 -22.67
CA SER A 80 20.02 20.71 -21.38
C SER A 80 20.03 19.21 -21.05
N THR A 81 21.19 18.63 -21.18
CA THR A 81 21.51 17.21 -21.03
C THR A 81 21.54 16.77 -19.58
N GLU A 82 20.47 16.96 -18.82
CA GLU A 82 20.30 16.28 -17.52
C GLU A 82 18.83 15.92 -17.33
N SER A 83 18.42 14.85 -18.00
CA SER A 83 17.10 14.27 -17.80
C SER A 83 17.06 13.50 -16.47
N SER A 84 16.22 13.90 -15.51
CA SER A 84 16.00 13.16 -14.28
C SER A 84 15.59 11.71 -14.59
N LYS A 85 16.29 10.73 -14.03
CA LYS A 85 15.95 9.30 -14.16
C LYS A 85 14.64 9.01 -13.47
N PHE A 86 13.95 7.96 -13.88
CA PHE A 86 12.71 7.54 -13.23
C PHE A 86 12.97 7.04 -11.81
N LEU A 87 13.93 6.15 -11.64
CA LEU A 87 14.46 5.72 -10.35
C LEU A 87 15.92 6.17 -10.26
N GLN A 88 16.35 6.54 -9.07
CA GLN A 88 17.71 6.92 -8.75
C GLN A 88 18.24 6.01 -7.63
N SER A 89 19.53 5.73 -7.67
CA SER A 89 20.18 5.05 -6.55
C SER A 89 20.15 5.98 -5.33
N SER A 90 19.34 5.62 -4.33
CA SER A 90 19.28 6.36 -3.07
C SER A 90 20.59 6.21 -2.28
N SER A 91 20.92 7.19 -1.46
CA SER A 91 21.92 7.05 -0.39
C SER A 91 21.42 6.16 0.76
N GLU A 92 20.11 5.97 0.87
CA GLU A 92 19.50 5.03 1.81
C GLU A 92 19.28 3.69 1.10
N ILE A 93 19.71 2.59 1.74
CA ILE A 93 19.55 1.25 1.20
C ILE A 93 18.06 0.89 1.11
N SER A 94 17.66 0.18 0.06
CA SER A 94 16.28 -0.31 -0.14
C SER A 94 15.21 0.79 -0.16
N ALA A 95 15.60 2.04 -0.43
CA ALA A 95 14.70 3.19 -0.46
C ALA A 95 14.44 3.65 -1.90
N HIS A 96 13.19 3.86 -2.24
CA HIS A 96 12.75 4.45 -3.50
C HIS A 96 11.85 5.65 -3.23
N ARG A 97 12.19 6.76 -3.84
CA ARG A 97 11.34 7.96 -3.83
C ARG A 97 10.78 8.18 -5.21
N ILE A 98 9.46 8.29 -5.31
CA ILE A 98 8.75 8.36 -6.58
C ILE A 98 7.71 9.46 -6.52
N SER A 99 7.68 10.32 -7.54
CA SER A 99 6.62 11.33 -7.68
C SER A 99 5.39 10.72 -8.36
N VAL A 100 4.21 11.25 -8.04
CA VAL A 100 2.97 10.81 -8.71
C VAL A 100 3.01 11.07 -10.23
N GLN A 101 3.75 12.09 -10.68
CA GLN A 101 3.97 12.33 -12.10
C GLN A 101 4.70 11.17 -12.81
N GLN A 102 5.64 10.52 -12.12
CA GLN A 102 6.30 9.32 -12.65
C GLN A 102 5.34 8.13 -12.65
N LEU A 103 4.57 7.94 -11.58
CA LEU A 103 3.56 6.87 -11.51
C LEU A 103 2.50 7.00 -12.62
N SER A 104 2.14 8.23 -13.02
CA SER A 104 1.17 8.47 -14.09
C SER A 104 1.65 8.07 -15.48
N LEU A 105 2.93 7.75 -15.66
CA LEU A 105 3.46 7.20 -16.91
C LEU A 105 3.23 5.68 -17.04
N MET A 106 2.81 5.02 -15.98
CA MET A 106 2.57 3.57 -15.97
C MET A 106 1.16 3.24 -16.45
N PRO A 107 0.95 2.09 -17.13
CA PRO A 107 -0.38 1.62 -17.45
C PRO A 107 -1.23 1.46 -16.19
N SER A 108 -2.48 1.90 -16.24
CA SER A 108 -3.40 1.84 -15.11
C SER A 108 -4.82 1.48 -15.55
N ILE A 109 -5.63 0.93 -14.65
CA ILE A 109 -7.04 0.62 -14.88
C ILE A 109 -7.85 1.87 -14.54
N GLY A 110 -8.13 2.70 -15.54
CA GLY A 110 -8.98 3.87 -15.39
C GLY A 110 -8.31 5.12 -14.88
N GLU A 111 -7.61 5.06 -13.79
CA GLU A 111 -6.90 6.17 -13.19
C GLU A 111 -5.52 5.73 -12.66
N VAL A 112 -4.66 6.72 -12.40
CA VAL A 112 -3.35 6.45 -11.81
C VAL A 112 -3.53 5.85 -10.43
N ASP A 113 -3.09 4.61 -10.25
CA ASP A 113 -3.10 3.90 -8.97
C ASP A 113 -1.69 3.83 -8.40
N ILE A 114 -1.52 4.42 -7.21
CA ILE A 114 -0.20 4.54 -6.57
C ILE A 114 0.35 3.17 -6.19
N PHE A 115 -0.45 2.35 -5.50
CA PHE A 115 0.01 1.06 -5.00
C PHE A 115 0.22 0.05 -6.13
N ARG A 116 -0.69 0.02 -7.13
CA ARG A 116 -0.50 -0.79 -8.34
C ARG A 116 0.78 -0.41 -9.10
N SER A 117 1.09 0.87 -9.15
CA SER A 117 2.34 1.33 -9.76
C SER A 117 3.57 0.92 -8.95
N LEU A 118 3.51 0.96 -7.60
CA LEU A 118 4.60 0.47 -6.74
C LEU A 118 4.83 -1.04 -6.88
N GLN A 119 3.82 -1.82 -7.22
CA GLN A 119 3.94 -3.25 -7.50
C GLN A 119 4.84 -3.56 -8.71
N LEU A 120 5.11 -2.60 -9.60
CA LEU A 120 6.07 -2.78 -10.71
C LEU A 120 7.53 -2.66 -10.27
N LEU A 121 7.82 -2.25 -9.04
CA LEU A 121 9.17 -2.17 -8.51
C LEU A 121 9.73 -3.57 -8.14
N PRO A 122 11.06 -3.74 -8.15
CA PRO A 122 11.67 -4.97 -7.66
C PRO A 122 11.39 -5.19 -6.16
N GLY A 123 11.20 -6.44 -5.76
CA GLY A 123 10.93 -6.82 -4.36
C GLY A 123 9.52 -6.51 -3.85
N VAL A 124 8.62 -6.01 -4.70
CA VAL A 124 7.21 -5.77 -4.39
C VAL A 124 6.37 -6.68 -5.27
N SER A 125 5.56 -7.58 -4.72
CA SER A 125 4.76 -8.52 -5.53
C SER A 125 3.63 -7.81 -6.29
N ALA A 126 3.37 -8.26 -7.54
CA ALA A 126 2.43 -7.64 -8.48
C ALA A 126 1.35 -8.59 -9.00
N THR A 127 1.30 -9.81 -8.52
CA THR A 127 0.48 -10.88 -9.12
C THR A 127 -0.89 -11.05 -8.48
N GLN A 128 -1.16 -10.32 -7.40
CA GLN A 128 -2.46 -10.34 -6.75
C GLN A 128 -3.34 -9.20 -7.26
N GLU A 129 -4.31 -9.53 -8.12
CA GLU A 129 -5.25 -8.54 -8.65
C GLU A 129 -6.30 -8.13 -7.61
N SER A 130 -6.60 -9.01 -6.66
CA SER A 130 -7.58 -8.81 -5.59
C SER A 130 -7.03 -8.11 -4.35
N SER A 131 -5.82 -7.54 -4.41
CA SER A 131 -5.25 -6.73 -3.33
C SER A 131 -4.36 -5.64 -3.88
N SER A 132 -4.64 -4.41 -3.50
CA SER A 132 -3.70 -3.28 -3.67
C SER A 132 -2.62 -3.29 -2.60
N GLY A 133 -2.73 -4.11 -1.57
CA GLY A 133 -1.72 -4.28 -0.55
C GLY A 133 -0.35 -4.67 -1.12
N LEU A 134 0.72 -4.18 -0.50
CA LEU A 134 2.08 -4.44 -0.97
C LEU A 134 2.71 -5.60 -0.21
N TYR A 135 2.96 -6.70 -0.90
CA TYR A 135 3.76 -7.81 -0.40
C TYR A 135 5.22 -7.52 -0.70
N ILE A 136 6.03 -7.26 0.33
CA ILE A 136 7.40 -6.75 0.15
C ILE A 136 8.40 -7.73 0.74
N ARG A 137 9.25 -8.33 -0.16
CA ARG A 137 10.31 -9.27 0.24
C ARG A 137 9.79 -10.37 1.18
N GLY A 138 8.70 -11.04 0.79
CA GLY A 138 8.04 -12.08 1.57
C GLY A 138 7.22 -11.58 2.76
N GLY A 139 7.21 -10.28 3.06
CA GLY A 139 6.34 -9.70 4.08
C GLY A 139 4.93 -9.44 3.57
N GLN A 140 3.96 -9.44 4.47
CA GLN A 140 2.54 -9.26 4.18
C GLN A 140 2.13 -7.77 4.25
N PRO A 141 1.00 -7.36 3.63
CA PRO A 141 0.55 -5.96 3.61
C PRO A 141 0.38 -5.34 5.01
N GLN A 142 -0.15 -6.07 5.98
CA GLN A 142 -0.34 -5.61 7.35
C GLN A 142 0.96 -5.43 8.16
N GLU A 143 2.08 -5.91 7.65
CA GLU A 143 3.42 -5.71 8.21
C GLU A 143 4.08 -4.42 7.71
N ASN A 144 3.42 -3.68 6.82
CA ASN A 144 3.90 -2.41 6.29
C ASN A 144 3.31 -1.24 7.08
N LEU A 145 4.13 -0.22 7.35
CA LEU A 145 3.66 1.05 7.86
C LEU A 145 3.26 1.95 6.68
N VAL A 146 1.98 2.26 6.60
CA VAL A 146 1.47 3.20 5.59
C VAL A 146 1.07 4.51 6.27
N LEU A 147 1.66 5.60 5.83
CA LEU A 147 1.42 6.95 6.33
C LEU A 147 0.95 7.88 5.21
N LEU A 148 -0.02 8.73 5.51
CA LEU A 148 -0.41 9.86 4.67
C LEU A 148 -0.33 11.15 5.49
N ASP A 149 0.69 11.98 5.24
CA ASP A 149 0.97 13.18 6.04
C ASP A 149 1.10 12.91 7.56
N GLY A 150 1.54 11.71 7.95
CA GLY A 150 1.64 11.24 9.33
C GLY A 150 0.38 10.56 9.88
N ILE A 151 -0.73 10.54 9.15
CA ILE A 151 -1.92 9.75 9.45
C ILE A 151 -1.61 8.28 9.14
N LYS A 152 -1.80 7.35 10.06
CA LYS A 152 -1.68 5.92 9.81
C LYS A 152 -2.88 5.44 9.01
N VAL A 153 -2.65 4.67 7.95
CA VAL A 153 -3.71 4.11 7.10
C VAL A 153 -3.65 2.60 7.24
N TYR A 154 -4.72 2.01 7.74
CA TYR A 154 -4.82 0.58 8.03
C TYR A 154 -5.41 -0.21 6.86
N ASN A 155 -6.46 0.33 6.22
CA ASN A 155 -6.98 -0.21 4.98
C ASN A 155 -6.44 0.59 3.79
N VAL A 156 -5.73 -0.08 2.88
CA VAL A 156 -4.98 0.56 1.78
C VAL A 156 -5.66 0.40 0.43
N ASP A 157 -6.82 -0.26 0.38
CA ASP A 157 -7.49 -0.58 -0.86
C ASP A 157 -9.00 -0.30 -0.83
N HIS A 158 -9.54 -0.17 -2.03
CA HIS A 158 -10.96 -0.07 -2.34
C HIS A 158 -11.38 -1.19 -3.26
N PHE A 159 -12.69 -1.47 -3.28
CA PHE A 159 -13.30 -2.38 -4.23
C PHE A 159 -12.59 -3.74 -4.24
N PHE A 160 -12.56 -4.40 -3.08
CA PHE A 160 -11.93 -5.72 -2.92
C PHE A 160 -10.48 -5.78 -3.42
N GLY A 161 -9.73 -4.69 -3.23
CA GLY A 161 -8.32 -4.63 -3.58
C GLY A 161 -8.00 -4.22 -5.02
N PHE A 162 -8.99 -3.95 -5.87
CA PHE A 162 -8.73 -3.51 -7.26
C PHE A 162 -8.13 -2.11 -7.36
N PHE A 163 -8.41 -1.23 -6.43
CA PHE A 163 -7.89 0.15 -6.39
C PHE A 163 -7.27 0.45 -5.04
N SER A 164 -6.23 1.30 -5.04
CA SER A 164 -5.70 1.81 -3.79
C SER A 164 -6.60 2.88 -3.19
N ALA A 165 -6.62 2.95 -1.86
CA ALA A 165 -7.36 3.95 -1.10
C ALA A 165 -6.73 5.36 -1.17
N PHE A 166 -5.87 5.62 -2.15
CA PHE A 166 -5.14 6.87 -2.28
C PHE A 166 -5.44 7.54 -3.62
N ASN A 167 -6.13 8.68 -3.56
CA ASN A 167 -6.36 9.52 -4.73
C ASN A 167 -5.05 10.14 -5.22
N ALA A 168 -4.55 9.72 -6.38
CA ALA A 168 -3.30 10.22 -6.96
C ALA A 168 -3.31 11.75 -7.17
N ASN A 169 -4.48 12.37 -7.34
CA ASN A 169 -4.59 13.82 -7.45
C ASN A 169 -4.24 14.55 -6.15
N ALA A 170 -4.36 13.87 -4.99
CA ALA A 170 -4.05 14.41 -3.67
C ALA A 170 -2.58 14.22 -3.26
N ILE A 171 -1.88 13.25 -3.83
CA ILE A 171 -0.54 12.86 -3.43
C ILE A 171 0.51 13.61 -4.26
N LYS A 172 1.61 13.97 -3.63
CA LYS A 172 2.77 14.61 -4.25
C LYS A 172 3.89 13.62 -4.52
N SER A 173 4.27 12.82 -3.52
CA SER A 173 5.34 11.84 -3.58
C SER A 173 5.11 10.69 -2.63
N VAL A 174 5.78 9.58 -2.91
CA VAL A 174 5.79 8.37 -2.10
C VAL A 174 7.24 8.01 -1.80
N ASP A 175 7.54 7.81 -0.53
CA ASP A 175 8.79 7.24 -0.04
C ASP A 175 8.54 5.79 0.37
N LEU A 176 9.15 4.86 -0.35
CA LEU A 176 9.07 3.42 -0.09
C LEU A 176 10.39 2.93 0.47
N TYR A 177 10.37 2.33 1.67
CA TYR A 177 11.51 1.65 2.31
C TYR A 177 11.20 0.17 2.42
N LYS A 178 11.91 -0.68 1.69
CA LYS A 178 11.66 -2.13 1.61
C LYS A 178 12.34 -2.96 2.71
N GLY A 179 12.99 -2.32 3.67
CA GLY A 179 13.63 -2.92 4.84
C GLY A 179 14.72 -2.04 5.41
N ALA A 180 15.23 -2.37 6.59
CA ALA A 180 16.23 -1.59 7.33
C ALA A 180 15.92 -0.07 7.34
N PHE A 181 14.65 0.31 7.44
CA PHE A 181 14.18 1.69 7.33
C PHE A 181 14.68 2.59 8.48
N PRO A 182 14.73 3.94 8.30
CA PRO A 182 15.28 4.89 9.27
C PRO A 182 14.67 4.80 10.67
N SER A 183 15.46 5.13 11.72
CA SER A 183 15.06 5.02 13.14
C SER A 183 13.85 5.85 13.52
N LYS A 184 13.53 6.87 12.74
CA LYS A 184 12.32 7.69 12.91
C LYS A 184 11.02 6.90 12.71
N TYR A 185 11.03 5.78 11.97
CA TYR A 185 9.87 4.92 11.77
C TYR A 185 9.90 3.70 12.67
N GLY A 186 8.74 3.23 13.11
CA GLY A 186 8.60 2.04 13.95
C GLY A 186 7.20 1.44 13.88
N GLY A 187 6.98 0.35 14.64
CA GLY A 187 5.65 -0.24 14.81
C GLY A 187 5.20 -1.20 13.70
N ARG A 188 6.08 -1.56 12.75
CA ARG A 188 5.82 -2.56 11.69
C ARG A 188 7.07 -3.39 11.40
N LEU A 189 6.89 -4.58 10.80
CA LEU A 189 7.95 -5.57 10.61
C LEU A 189 8.65 -5.48 9.24
N SER A 190 7.92 -5.14 8.16
CA SER A 190 8.41 -5.35 6.80
C SER A 190 8.92 -4.10 6.12
N SER A 191 8.10 -3.08 5.95
CA SER A 191 8.41 -1.91 5.15
C SER A 191 7.72 -0.63 5.66
N VAL A 192 8.06 0.51 5.02
CA VAL A 192 7.39 1.80 5.26
C VAL A 192 7.02 2.41 3.92
N ILE A 193 5.78 2.86 3.79
CA ILE A 193 5.25 3.63 2.68
C ILE A 193 4.78 4.97 3.23
N ASP A 194 5.55 6.03 3.01
CA ASP A 194 5.23 7.38 3.50
C ASP A 194 4.77 8.25 2.33
N LEU A 195 3.46 8.54 2.30
CA LEU A 195 2.82 9.37 1.28
C LEU A 195 2.76 10.81 1.76
N THR A 196 3.33 11.71 0.97
CA THR A 196 3.23 13.15 1.19
C THR A 196 2.12 13.73 0.33
N GLY A 197 1.11 14.31 0.94
CA GLY A 197 0.03 15.01 0.26
C GLY A 197 0.45 16.36 -0.31
N LYS A 198 -0.24 16.84 -1.35
CA LYS A 198 -0.02 18.16 -1.94
C LYS A 198 -0.28 19.26 -0.91
N VAL A 199 0.55 20.29 -0.91
CA VAL A 199 0.43 21.46 -0.03
C VAL A 199 -0.51 22.52 -0.62
N GLY A 200 -0.79 22.43 -1.93
CA GLY A 200 -1.51 23.42 -2.70
C GLY A 200 -0.64 24.58 -3.19
N SER A 201 -1.21 25.41 -4.05
CA SER A 201 -0.53 26.58 -4.64
C SER A 201 -0.68 27.80 -3.73
N PHE A 202 0.38 28.61 -3.63
CA PHE A 202 0.35 29.90 -2.93
C PHE A 202 0.23 31.10 -3.88
N ASN A 203 0.25 30.86 -5.19
CA ASN A 203 0.35 31.94 -6.18
C ASN A 203 -0.87 32.01 -7.11
N GLU A 204 -1.39 30.89 -7.56
CA GLU A 204 -2.45 30.83 -8.57
C GLU A 204 -3.42 29.67 -8.28
N ILE A 205 -4.65 29.83 -8.70
CA ILE A 205 -5.65 28.74 -8.64
C ILE A 205 -5.27 27.69 -9.68
N LYS A 206 -5.24 26.42 -9.24
CA LYS A 206 -5.03 25.25 -10.09
C LYS A 206 -6.09 24.22 -9.79
N GLY A 207 -6.44 23.43 -10.79
CA GLY A 207 -7.39 22.36 -10.60
C GLY A 207 -7.30 21.33 -11.69
N ASN A 208 -7.89 20.18 -11.41
CA ASN A 208 -8.12 19.15 -12.42
C ASN A 208 -9.42 18.40 -12.14
N VAL A 209 -10.01 17.87 -13.20
CA VAL A 209 -11.12 16.93 -13.15
C VAL A 209 -10.72 15.76 -14.03
N ASN A 210 -10.96 14.54 -13.57
CA ASN A 210 -10.70 13.31 -14.29
C ASN A 210 -11.95 12.41 -14.21
N VAL A 211 -12.33 11.81 -15.33
CA VAL A 211 -13.45 10.87 -15.44
C VAL A 211 -12.98 9.67 -16.24
N ASN A 212 -13.32 8.48 -15.76
CA ASN A 212 -13.06 7.21 -16.42
C ASN A 212 -14.32 6.33 -16.38
N LEU A 213 -14.25 5.06 -16.78
CA LEU A 213 -15.41 4.16 -16.83
C LEU A 213 -15.96 3.72 -15.45
N LEU A 214 -15.27 4.02 -14.34
CA LEU A 214 -15.65 3.58 -12.98
C LEU A 214 -15.83 4.71 -12.00
N SER A 215 -15.06 5.78 -12.14
CA SER A 215 -14.96 6.83 -11.14
C SER A 215 -14.81 8.21 -11.76
N ALA A 216 -15.17 9.21 -10.98
CA ALA A 216 -14.82 10.60 -11.21
C ALA A 216 -13.98 11.12 -10.07
N SER A 217 -12.96 11.90 -10.39
CA SER A 217 -12.07 12.52 -9.41
C SER A 217 -11.71 13.95 -9.79
N GLY A 218 -11.32 14.74 -8.81
CA GLY A 218 -10.87 16.10 -9.07
C GLY A 218 -10.08 16.67 -7.92
N SER A 219 -9.38 17.77 -8.19
CA SER A 219 -8.69 18.54 -7.15
C SER A 219 -8.70 20.03 -7.48
N ILE A 220 -8.61 20.84 -6.43
CA ILE A 220 -8.50 22.29 -6.50
C ILE A 220 -7.46 22.80 -5.51
N GLU A 221 -6.68 23.80 -5.94
CA GLU A 221 -5.67 24.50 -5.16
C GLU A 221 -6.00 25.98 -5.19
N ILE A 222 -6.25 26.58 -4.02
CA ILE A 222 -6.70 27.97 -3.90
C ILE A 222 -5.71 28.73 -2.99
N PRO A 223 -4.92 29.69 -3.55
CA PRO A 223 -4.10 30.59 -2.75
C PRO A 223 -4.97 31.64 -2.06
N PHE A 224 -4.62 31.97 -0.81
CA PHE A 224 -5.28 33.04 -0.06
C PHE A 224 -4.21 33.88 0.66
N LEU A 225 -4.28 35.22 0.51
CA LEU A 225 -3.37 36.18 1.14
C LEU A 225 -1.86 35.89 0.92
N LYS A 226 -1.48 35.20 -0.14
CA LYS A 226 -0.08 34.77 -0.47
C LYS A 226 0.64 33.95 0.63
N LYS A 227 0.01 33.78 1.80
CA LYS A 227 0.56 33.01 2.93
C LYS A 227 -0.22 31.74 3.23
N PHE A 228 -1.43 31.63 2.71
CA PHE A 228 -2.30 30.45 2.88
C PHE A 228 -2.51 29.76 1.55
N SER A 229 -2.66 28.45 1.60
CA SER A 229 -3.12 27.65 0.50
C SER A 229 -4.15 26.66 1.01
N LEU A 230 -5.30 26.57 0.32
CA LEU A 230 -6.29 25.52 0.50
C LEU A 230 -6.12 24.53 -0.64
N PHE A 231 -6.02 23.26 -0.29
CA PHE A 231 -6.05 22.13 -1.22
C PHE A 231 -7.24 21.25 -0.87
N ALA A 232 -8.02 20.84 -1.87
CA ALA A 232 -9.05 19.83 -1.74
C ALA A 232 -9.01 18.88 -2.94
N ALA A 233 -9.19 17.59 -2.68
CA ALA A 233 -9.33 16.57 -3.72
C ALA A 233 -10.41 15.57 -3.31
N GLY A 234 -11.19 15.10 -4.28
CA GLY A 234 -12.20 14.08 -4.09
C GLY A 234 -12.17 13.07 -5.22
N ARG A 235 -12.58 11.84 -4.92
CA ARG A 235 -12.80 10.76 -5.86
C ARG A 235 -14.03 9.97 -5.40
N ARG A 236 -14.89 9.56 -6.34
CA ARG A 236 -16.01 8.66 -6.08
C ARG A 236 -16.22 7.71 -7.26
N SER A 237 -16.44 6.43 -6.97
CA SER A 237 -16.99 5.51 -7.95
C SER A 237 -18.48 5.79 -8.17
N PHE A 238 -18.99 5.52 -9.35
CA PHE A 238 -20.42 5.64 -9.67
C PHE A 238 -21.04 4.29 -10.03
N THR A 239 -20.44 3.22 -9.54
CA THR A 239 -20.85 1.83 -9.78
C THR A 239 -22.22 1.48 -9.20
N ASP A 240 -22.67 2.21 -8.20
CA ASP A 240 -24.02 2.15 -7.61
C ASP A 240 -25.10 2.85 -8.44
N ILE A 241 -24.72 3.74 -9.39
CA ILE A 241 -25.61 4.51 -10.24
C ILE A 241 -25.62 3.96 -11.68
N LEU A 242 -24.42 3.65 -12.21
CA LEU A 242 -24.20 3.15 -13.55
C LEU A 242 -23.47 1.81 -13.47
N GLN A 243 -24.24 0.74 -13.61
CA GLN A 243 -23.65 -0.58 -13.76
C GLN A 243 -23.00 -0.70 -15.11
N SER A 244 -21.68 -0.75 -15.10
CA SER A 244 -20.92 -1.00 -16.32
C SER A 244 -20.64 -2.49 -16.45
N SER A 245 -20.53 -2.99 -17.66
CA SER A 245 -20.07 -4.38 -17.91
C SER A 245 -18.69 -4.68 -17.30
N PHE A 246 -17.95 -3.65 -16.93
CA PHE A 246 -16.70 -3.75 -16.22
C PHE A 246 -16.94 -4.03 -14.73
N PHE A 247 -17.89 -3.34 -14.09
CA PHE A 247 -18.30 -3.63 -12.72
C PHE A 247 -18.80 -5.07 -12.59
N ASP A 248 -19.69 -5.50 -13.50
CA ASP A 248 -20.22 -6.87 -13.50
C ASP A 248 -19.11 -7.92 -13.61
N LYS A 249 -18.09 -7.67 -14.46
CA LYS A 249 -16.94 -8.57 -14.57
C LYS A 249 -16.12 -8.67 -13.29
N ILE A 250 -15.94 -7.59 -12.56
CA ILE A 250 -15.21 -7.60 -11.28
C ILE A 250 -16.08 -8.30 -10.22
N TYR A 251 -17.34 -7.92 -10.11
CA TYR A 251 -18.22 -8.45 -9.08
C TYR A 251 -18.44 -9.97 -9.23
N ASN A 252 -18.73 -10.44 -10.43
CA ASN A 252 -18.95 -11.87 -10.71
C ASN A 252 -17.73 -12.77 -10.42
N GLN A 253 -16.56 -12.18 -10.17
CA GLN A 253 -15.40 -12.93 -9.67
C GLN A 253 -15.45 -13.20 -8.16
N PHE A 254 -16.18 -12.37 -7.41
CA PHE A 254 -16.34 -12.48 -5.96
C PHE A 254 -17.65 -13.14 -5.56
N ASP A 255 -18.56 -13.36 -6.53
CA ASP A 255 -19.81 -14.04 -6.25
C ASP A 255 -19.53 -15.53 -5.98
N PRO A 256 -19.72 -16.00 -4.74
CA PRO A 256 -19.25 -17.32 -4.36
C PRO A 256 -20.11 -18.47 -4.88
N ASP A 257 -21.39 -18.27 -5.20
CA ASP A 257 -22.28 -19.43 -5.38
C ASP A 257 -23.36 -19.24 -6.43
N ASP A 258 -23.07 -19.77 -7.63
CA ASP A 258 -24.09 -20.24 -8.56
C ASP A 258 -24.84 -21.50 -8.05
N ASP A 259 -24.47 -22.06 -6.88
CA ASP A 259 -24.88 -23.42 -6.47
C ASP A 259 -26.05 -23.49 -5.49
N ILE A 260 -26.52 -22.39 -4.93
CA ILE A 260 -27.86 -22.40 -4.34
C ILE A 260 -28.86 -22.14 -5.46
N ALA A 261 -29.05 -23.20 -6.23
CA ALA A 261 -30.11 -23.43 -7.20
C ALA A 261 -30.79 -22.19 -7.79
N ASN A 262 -30.33 -21.76 -8.96
CA ASN A 262 -31.06 -20.84 -9.85
C ASN A 262 -31.60 -19.53 -9.23
N LEU A 263 -30.91 -18.98 -8.22
CA LEU A 263 -31.20 -17.64 -7.75
C LEU A 263 -30.80 -16.66 -8.84
N ASP A 264 -31.70 -15.75 -9.24
CA ASP A 264 -31.33 -14.69 -10.18
C ASP A 264 -30.10 -13.95 -9.68
N PRO A 265 -29.16 -13.60 -10.57
CA PRO A 265 -27.94 -12.93 -10.18
C PRO A 265 -28.26 -11.67 -9.37
N TRP A 266 -27.70 -11.58 -8.20
CA TRP A 266 -27.83 -10.42 -7.33
C TRP A 266 -27.09 -9.27 -7.96
N VAL A 267 -27.68 -8.10 -7.85
CA VAL A 267 -27.00 -6.89 -8.30
C VAL A 267 -26.58 -6.10 -7.07
N PRO A 268 -25.34 -6.28 -6.59
CA PRO A 268 -24.87 -5.58 -5.43
C PRO A 268 -24.78 -4.08 -5.72
N LYS A 269 -25.08 -3.28 -4.73
CA LYS A 269 -24.82 -1.85 -4.76
C LYS A 269 -23.51 -1.60 -4.06
N PHE A 270 -22.51 -1.22 -4.84
CA PHE A 270 -21.18 -0.89 -4.33
C PHE A 270 -20.77 0.53 -4.73
N ASN A 271 -20.21 1.26 -3.80
CA ASN A 271 -19.49 2.49 -4.10
C ASN A 271 -18.34 2.71 -3.14
N PHE A 272 -17.33 3.43 -3.59
CA PHE A 272 -16.27 3.96 -2.75
C PHE A 272 -16.07 5.46 -2.99
N TYR A 273 -15.49 6.14 -2.01
CA TYR A 273 -15.05 7.51 -2.16
C TYR A 273 -13.82 7.82 -1.33
N ASP A 274 -13.05 8.81 -1.80
CA ASP A 274 -11.95 9.43 -1.08
C ASP A 274 -12.14 10.94 -1.03
N PHE A 275 -11.79 11.51 0.08
CA PHE A 275 -11.68 12.94 0.25
C PHE A 275 -10.39 13.31 0.96
N ASN A 276 -9.64 14.24 0.39
CA ASN A 276 -8.43 14.81 0.96
C ASN A 276 -8.58 16.33 1.05
N GLY A 277 -8.31 16.89 2.21
CA GLY A 277 -8.27 18.33 2.43
C GLY A 277 -6.97 18.74 3.11
N LYS A 278 -6.38 19.87 2.70
CA LYS A 278 -5.21 20.43 3.38
C LYS A 278 -5.24 21.96 3.39
N ILE A 279 -5.04 22.52 4.57
CA ILE A 279 -4.80 23.94 4.74
C ILE A 279 -3.32 24.12 5.08
N SER A 280 -2.64 24.98 4.35
CA SER A 280 -1.22 25.26 4.55
C SER A 280 -1.03 26.75 4.83
N TYR A 281 -0.28 27.06 5.88
CA TYR A 281 0.02 28.42 6.30
C TYR A 281 1.52 28.63 6.44
N LYS A 282 2.05 29.67 5.80
CA LYS A 282 3.44 30.11 5.86
C LYS A 282 3.52 31.48 6.56
N PRO A 283 3.56 31.52 7.90
CA PRO A 283 3.71 32.80 8.63
C PRO A 283 5.00 33.50 8.26
N THR A 284 6.09 32.77 8.14
CA THR A 284 7.42 33.23 7.70
C THR A 284 7.95 32.33 6.57
N ASN A 285 9.14 32.64 6.05
CA ASN A 285 9.81 31.77 5.08
C ASN A 285 10.36 30.49 5.72
N ASP A 286 10.57 30.50 7.02
CA ASP A 286 11.16 29.41 7.81
C ASP A 286 10.12 28.49 8.42
N ASP A 287 8.85 28.88 8.40
CA ASP A 287 7.75 28.12 8.99
C ASP A 287 6.81 27.57 7.92
N LEU A 288 6.38 26.34 8.13
CA LEU A 288 5.25 25.73 7.43
C LEU A 288 4.34 25.05 8.44
N ILE A 289 3.09 25.49 8.51
CA ILE A 289 2.03 24.88 9.31
C ILE A 289 1.02 24.28 8.36
N THR A 290 0.68 23.01 8.56
CA THR A 290 -0.34 22.32 7.74
C THR A 290 -1.34 21.63 8.64
N PHE A 291 -2.59 21.66 8.21
CA PHE A 291 -3.65 20.82 8.74
C PHE A 291 -4.18 19.97 7.59
N SER A 292 -4.09 18.64 7.71
CA SER A 292 -4.51 17.68 6.71
C SER A 292 -5.71 16.88 7.21
N PHE A 293 -6.62 16.56 6.31
CA PHE A 293 -7.76 15.68 6.51
C PHE A 293 -7.78 14.61 5.43
N TYR A 294 -8.08 13.37 5.80
CA TYR A 294 -8.29 12.25 4.90
C TYR A 294 -9.49 11.42 5.35
N ARG A 295 -10.31 10.99 4.38
CA ARG A 295 -11.33 9.96 4.55
C ARG A 295 -11.44 9.14 3.28
N GLY A 296 -11.33 7.81 3.40
CA GLY A 296 -11.62 6.84 2.36
C GLY A 296 -12.62 5.83 2.90
N GLU A 297 -13.65 5.48 2.13
CA GLU A 297 -14.73 4.58 2.56
C GLU A 297 -15.27 3.77 1.41
N ASP A 298 -15.54 2.50 1.69
CA ASP A 298 -16.26 1.56 0.83
C ASP A 298 -17.60 1.21 1.46
N ASN A 299 -18.63 1.13 0.62
CA ASN A 299 -19.97 0.71 1.01
C ASN A 299 -20.43 -0.39 0.04
N LEU A 300 -20.72 -1.55 0.58
CA LEU A 300 -21.31 -2.69 -0.13
C LEU A 300 -22.66 -3.02 0.48
N LYS A 301 -23.68 -3.10 -0.33
CA LYS A 301 -24.98 -3.63 0.02
C LYS A 301 -25.37 -4.72 -0.96
N GLU A 302 -25.53 -5.92 -0.44
CA GLU A 302 -26.06 -7.09 -1.14
C GLU A 302 -27.38 -7.43 -0.50
N SER A 303 -28.48 -7.35 -1.22
CA SER A 303 -29.79 -7.82 -0.71
C SER A 303 -30.50 -8.58 -1.81
N SER A 304 -30.99 -9.76 -1.47
CA SER A 304 -31.93 -10.49 -2.29
C SER A 304 -33.34 -10.24 -1.81
N ASP A 305 -34.28 -10.03 -2.71
CA ASP A 305 -35.67 -10.11 -2.35
C ASP A 305 -36.02 -11.57 -2.07
N THR A 306 -36.88 -11.83 -1.08
CA THR A 306 -37.36 -13.17 -0.74
C THR A 306 -37.81 -13.90 -2.00
N LYS A 307 -37.10 -14.94 -2.40
CA LYS A 307 -37.44 -15.71 -3.59
C LYS A 307 -38.08 -17.04 -3.19
N ARG A 308 -39.12 -17.35 -3.90
CA ARG A 308 -39.88 -18.58 -3.70
C ARG A 308 -39.50 -19.59 -4.79
N TYR A 309 -38.82 -20.69 -4.40
CA TYR A 309 -38.50 -21.78 -5.29
C TYR A 309 -39.45 -22.93 -5.04
N GLN A 310 -39.97 -23.52 -6.11
CA GLN A 310 -40.87 -24.64 -6.04
C GLN A 310 -40.20 -25.86 -6.68
N TYR A 311 -39.93 -26.86 -5.89
CA TYR A 311 -39.42 -28.14 -6.38
C TYR A 311 -40.54 -29.15 -6.46
N PRO A 312 -41.04 -29.53 -7.67
CA PRO A 312 -41.99 -30.59 -7.86
C PRO A 312 -41.33 -31.95 -7.68
N ASN A 313 -42.07 -32.90 -7.06
CA ASN A 313 -41.67 -34.30 -6.92
C ASN A 313 -40.42 -34.55 -6.07
N PHE A 314 -40.39 -34.10 -4.82
CA PHE A 314 -39.32 -34.42 -3.88
C PHE A 314 -39.69 -35.70 -3.07
N GLY A 315 -39.36 -36.89 -3.60
CA GLY A 315 -39.76 -38.16 -3.01
C GLY A 315 -41.29 -38.36 -3.04
N ASP A 316 -41.90 -38.61 -1.87
CA ASP A 316 -43.35 -38.74 -1.70
C ASP A 316 -44.08 -37.40 -1.50
N ILE A 317 -43.36 -36.25 -1.62
CA ILE A 317 -43.91 -34.92 -1.44
C ILE A 317 -44.12 -34.29 -2.81
N ASP A 318 -45.35 -33.87 -3.12
CA ASP A 318 -45.69 -33.32 -4.43
C ASP A 318 -45.00 -31.98 -4.70
N LYS A 319 -44.67 -31.21 -3.64
CA LYS A 319 -44.04 -29.90 -3.78
C LYS A 319 -43.35 -29.45 -2.50
N ILE A 320 -42.08 -28.99 -2.62
CA ILE A 320 -41.37 -28.23 -1.60
C ILE A 320 -41.20 -26.79 -2.08
N GLU A 321 -41.46 -25.86 -1.19
CA GLU A 321 -41.26 -24.43 -1.43
C GLU A 321 -40.12 -23.92 -0.53
N ILE A 322 -39.07 -23.39 -1.13
CA ILE A 322 -37.94 -22.79 -0.42
C ILE A 322 -38.01 -21.27 -0.57
N LEU A 323 -38.02 -20.59 0.56
CA LEU A 323 -37.89 -19.15 0.68
C LEU A 323 -36.48 -18.83 1.16
N GLY A 324 -35.75 -18.01 0.43
CA GLY A 324 -34.41 -17.57 0.83
C GLY A 324 -34.28 -16.08 0.73
N ASP A 325 -33.73 -15.47 1.76
CA ASP A 325 -33.40 -14.05 1.80
C ASP A 325 -32.00 -13.89 2.37
N LEU A 326 -31.24 -12.98 1.76
CA LEU A 326 -29.93 -12.58 2.24
C LEU A 326 -29.87 -11.05 2.22
N ASP A 327 -29.53 -10.46 3.33
CA ASP A 327 -29.15 -9.05 3.41
C ASP A 327 -27.75 -8.97 4.01
N ARG A 328 -26.82 -8.34 3.26
CA ARG A 328 -25.45 -8.09 3.71
C ARG A 328 -25.13 -6.64 3.52
N ILE A 329 -24.71 -5.98 4.59
CA ILE A 329 -24.25 -4.62 4.58
C ILE A 329 -22.82 -4.62 5.10
N SER A 330 -21.89 -4.16 4.27
CA SER A 330 -20.48 -4.02 4.68
C SER A 330 -20.02 -2.60 4.43
N LYS A 331 -19.37 -2.03 5.44
CA LYS A 331 -18.83 -0.68 5.39
C LYS A 331 -17.46 -0.65 6.05
N TRP A 332 -16.44 -0.26 5.30
CA TRP A 332 -15.08 -0.17 5.82
C TRP A 332 -14.34 1.05 5.29
N GLY A 333 -13.32 1.48 6.02
CA GLY A 333 -12.54 2.64 5.59
C GLY A 333 -11.58 3.18 6.62
N ASN A 334 -11.04 4.36 6.29
CA ASN A 334 -10.17 5.11 7.17
C ASN A 334 -10.61 6.56 7.24
N ARG A 335 -10.38 7.19 8.41
CA ARG A 335 -10.52 8.62 8.62
C ARG A 335 -9.33 9.14 9.42
N GLY A 336 -8.84 10.32 9.08
CA GLY A 336 -7.72 10.88 9.84
C GLY A 336 -7.55 12.37 9.69
N TYR A 337 -6.84 12.92 10.68
CA TYR A 337 -6.48 14.33 10.78
C TYR A 337 -5.01 14.44 11.16
N SER A 338 -4.31 15.42 10.61
CA SER A 338 -2.93 15.68 10.98
C SER A 338 -2.69 17.19 11.06
N PHE A 339 -2.09 17.63 12.16
CA PHE A 339 -1.52 18.95 12.33
C PHE A 339 0.00 18.82 12.31
N LYS A 340 0.67 19.55 11.44
CA LYS A 340 2.12 19.53 11.33
C LYS A 340 2.66 20.96 11.33
N TRP A 341 3.60 21.24 12.23
CA TRP A 341 4.39 22.45 12.26
C TRP A 341 5.84 22.12 12.05
N SER A 342 6.44 22.74 11.03
CA SER A 342 7.82 22.54 10.63
C SER A 342 8.54 23.88 10.62
N ARG A 343 9.72 23.95 11.22
CA ARG A 343 10.50 25.18 11.30
C ARG A 343 11.99 24.96 11.08
N GLN A 344 12.56 25.81 10.24
CA GLN A 344 14.00 25.97 10.10
C GLN A 344 14.45 27.11 11.00
N TRP A 345 15.04 26.81 12.16
CA TRP A 345 15.48 27.83 13.13
C TRP A 345 16.71 28.59 12.68
N ASN A 346 17.60 27.90 12.01
CA ASN A 346 18.81 28.46 11.41
C ASN A 346 19.34 27.46 10.37
N SER A 347 20.50 27.76 9.75
CA SER A 347 21.08 26.88 8.71
C SER A 347 21.44 25.47 9.19
N ARG A 348 21.38 25.18 10.49
CA ARG A 348 21.79 23.88 11.04
C ARG A 348 20.70 23.14 11.78
N PHE A 349 19.67 23.82 12.28
CA PHE A 349 18.65 23.23 13.12
C PHE A 349 17.27 23.34 12.49
N TYR A 350 16.66 22.21 12.28
CA TYR A 350 15.30 22.03 11.78
C TYR A 350 14.51 21.14 12.72
N ASN A 351 13.22 21.41 12.89
CA ASN A 351 12.33 20.51 13.62
C ASN A 351 10.94 20.43 13.00
N THR A 352 10.24 19.34 13.35
CA THR A 352 8.85 19.11 13.01
C THR A 352 8.09 18.61 14.23
N LEU A 353 6.94 19.21 14.50
CA LEU A 353 5.92 18.67 15.42
C LEU A 353 4.76 18.15 14.58
N ASN A 354 4.37 16.90 14.78
CA ASN A 354 3.22 16.29 14.12
C ASN A 354 2.27 15.73 15.18
N LEU A 355 1.01 16.13 15.12
CA LEU A 355 -0.09 15.58 15.90
C LEU A 355 -1.08 14.96 14.93
N SER A 356 -1.35 13.66 15.03
CA SER A 356 -2.27 12.97 14.14
C SER A 356 -3.26 12.09 14.89
N TYR A 357 -4.46 12.02 14.35
CA TYR A 357 -5.49 11.06 14.72
C TYR A 357 -5.80 10.21 13.50
N SER A 358 -5.88 8.92 13.69
CA SER A 358 -6.18 7.93 12.66
C SER A 358 -7.23 6.98 13.18
N GLU A 359 -8.22 6.68 12.37
CA GLU A 359 -9.28 5.73 12.65
C GLU A 359 -9.44 4.79 11.45
N TYR A 360 -9.46 3.52 11.71
CA TYR A 360 -9.91 2.46 10.82
C TYR A 360 -11.20 1.88 11.37
N TYR A 361 -12.13 1.54 10.51
CA TYR A 361 -13.35 0.84 10.88
C TYR A 361 -13.74 -0.18 9.80
N ASN A 362 -14.33 -1.29 10.24
CA ASN A 362 -14.93 -2.32 9.41
C ASN A 362 -16.19 -2.81 10.12
N TYR A 363 -17.34 -2.53 9.54
CA TYR A 363 -18.66 -2.96 10.01
C TYR A 363 -19.23 -3.92 8.99
N GLN A 364 -19.65 -5.08 9.44
CA GLN A 364 -20.30 -6.09 8.61
C GLN A 364 -21.49 -6.67 9.35
N ASP A 365 -22.66 -6.58 8.71
CA ASP A 365 -23.93 -7.12 9.15
C ASP A 365 -24.42 -8.07 8.05
N ASP A 366 -24.47 -9.37 8.37
CA ASP A 366 -24.89 -10.44 7.46
C ASP A 366 -26.12 -11.12 8.04
N SER A 367 -27.25 -11.08 7.34
CA SER A 367 -28.48 -11.77 7.68
C SER A 367 -28.83 -12.83 6.63
N TYR A 368 -28.95 -14.07 7.03
CA TYR A 368 -29.31 -15.21 6.17
C TYR A 368 -30.59 -15.81 6.67
N PHE A 369 -31.64 -15.78 5.88
CA PHE A 369 -32.91 -16.47 6.15
C PHE A 369 -33.16 -17.53 5.09
N VAL A 370 -33.42 -18.75 5.50
CA VAL A 370 -33.86 -19.86 4.62
C VAL A 370 -34.97 -20.61 5.30
N GLU A 371 -36.12 -20.73 4.63
CA GLU A 371 -37.26 -21.47 5.07
C GLU A 371 -37.70 -22.47 3.99
N ALA A 372 -37.90 -23.71 4.37
CA ALA A 372 -38.43 -24.74 3.48
C ALA A 372 -39.80 -25.24 3.99
N ASN A 373 -40.80 -25.12 3.15
CA ASN A 373 -42.19 -25.45 3.45
C ASN A 373 -42.74 -26.52 2.53
N ILE A 374 -43.67 -27.33 3.04
CA ILE A 374 -44.55 -28.20 2.25
C ILE A 374 -45.93 -27.51 2.18
N PRO A 375 -46.27 -26.84 1.05
CA PRO A 375 -47.50 -26.06 0.95
C PRO A 375 -48.77 -26.90 1.20
N ASP A 376 -48.78 -28.15 0.73
CA ASP A 376 -49.96 -29.04 0.84
C ASP A 376 -50.21 -29.52 2.28
N LEU A 377 -49.21 -29.44 3.16
CA LEU A 377 -49.35 -29.83 4.56
C LEU A 377 -49.34 -28.63 5.52
N ASP A 378 -49.23 -27.42 4.99
CA ASP A 378 -49.08 -26.18 5.80
C ASP A 378 -48.02 -26.32 6.91
N SER A 379 -46.90 -27.00 6.55
CA SER A 379 -45.87 -27.33 7.50
C SER A 379 -44.50 -26.84 7.03
N THR A 380 -43.76 -26.21 7.94
CA THR A 380 -42.33 -25.82 7.74
C THR A 380 -41.47 -27.02 8.08
N ILE A 381 -40.67 -27.49 7.11
CA ILE A 381 -39.72 -28.59 7.28
C ILE A 381 -38.45 -28.07 7.96
N PHE A 382 -38.03 -26.88 7.59
CA PHE A 382 -36.77 -26.31 7.99
C PHE A 382 -36.86 -24.77 8.04
N ASN A 383 -36.33 -24.18 9.09
CA ASN A 383 -36.18 -22.74 9.22
C ASN A 383 -34.79 -22.46 9.77
N LEU A 384 -34.00 -21.71 9.02
CA LEU A 384 -32.68 -21.25 9.40
C LEU A 384 -32.67 -19.72 9.33
N ASN A 385 -32.40 -19.10 10.46
CA ASN A 385 -32.13 -17.67 10.52
C ASN A 385 -30.76 -17.48 11.20
N ILE A 386 -29.79 -16.89 10.49
CA ILE A 386 -28.46 -16.65 11.00
C ILE A 386 -28.18 -15.16 10.82
N ILE A 387 -27.86 -14.49 11.90
CA ILE A 387 -27.41 -13.08 11.92
C ILE A 387 -25.97 -13.09 12.40
N LEU A 388 -25.09 -12.41 11.67
CA LEU A 388 -23.67 -12.30 12.00
C LEU A 388 -23.26 -10.84 11.95
N ASP A 389 -22.97 -10.26 13.11
CA ASP A 389 -22.49 -8.91 13.26
C ASP A 389 -21.01 -8.89 13.60
N GLN A 390 -20.23 -8.16 12.84
CA GLN A 390 -18.82 -7.99 13.07
C GLN A 390 -18.43 -6.52 12.99
N ASP A 391 -17.85 -6.01 14.07
CA ASP A 391 -17.32 -4.66 14.17
C ASP A 391 -15.86 -4.68 14.58
N ASN A 392 -15.02 -3.99 13.84
CA ASN A 392 -13.62 -3.80 14.21
C ASN A 392 -13.20 -2.35 13.99
N THR A 393 -12.76 -1.70 15.05
CA THR A 393 -12.24 -0.32 15.00
C THR A 393 -10.83 -0.26 15.56
N VAL A 394 -10.01 0.60 14.96
CA VAL A 394 -8.67 0.94 15.43
C VAL A 394 -8.54 2.45 15.43
N GLU A 395 -8.36 3.04 16.61
CA GLU A 395 -8.13 4.46 16.79
C GLU A 395 -6.72 4.71 17.31
N ASP A 396 -5.97 5.60 16.66
CA ASP A 396 -4.65 6.02 17.08
C ASP A 396 -4.57 7.54 17.21
N PHE A 397 -4.16 8.02 18.36
CA PHE A 397 -3.66 9.38 18.52
C PHE A 397 -2.13 9.34 18.61
N THR A 398 -1.44 10.03 17.72
CA THR A 398 0.03 10.09 17.71
C THR A 398 0.52 11.54 17.85
N ALA A 399 1.36 11.78 18.84
CA ALA A 399 2.11 13.02 19.02
C ALA A 399 3.59 12.73 18.77
N ARG A 400 4.20 13.38 17.78
CA ARG A 400 5.57 13.14 17.36
C ARG A 400 6.35 14.44 17.19
N TYR A 401 7.55 14.47 17.74
CA TYR A 401 8.53 15.53 17.55
C TYR A 401 9.80 14.97 16.94
N ASP A 402 10.22 15.54 15.82
CA ASP A 402 11.46 15.19 15.12
C ASP A 402 12.37 16.42 15.02
N ALA A 403 13.65 16.25 15.22
CA ALA A 403 14.65 17.31 15.11
C ALA A 403 15.89 16.82 14.35
N GLU A 404 16.41 17.71 13.52
CA GLU A 404 17.62 17.49 12.71
C GLU A 404 18.64 18.58 13.01
N ILE A 405 19.87 18.19 13.27
CA ILE A 405 21.00 19.10 13.52
C ILE A 405 22.13 18.78 12.55
N LEU A 406 22.47 19.72 11.68
CA LEU A 406 23.64 19.60 10.82
C LEU A 406 24.91 19.94 11.58
N SER A 407 25.91 19.05 11.55
CA SER A 407 27.18 19.15 12.23
C SER A 407 28.35 19.05 11.25
N GLY A 408 29.36 19.87 11.42
CA GLY A 408 30.55 19.82 10.56
C GLY A 408 30.26 20.11 9.09
N LYS A 409 30.87 19.31 8.21
CA LYS A 409 30.83 19.46 6.75
C LYS A 409 29.72 18.62 6.08
N ASN A 410 28.70 18.14 6.63
CA ASN A 410 27.57 17.40 6.07
C ASN A 410 27.10 16.23 6.95
N ASN A 411 27.62 16.14 8.19
CA ASN A 411 27.08 15.16 9.12
C ASN A 411 25.75 15.67 9.69
N LYS A 412 24.86 14.73 10.03
CA LYS A 412 23.56 15.05 10.56
C LYS A 412 23.24 14.21 11.79
N PHE A 413 22.74 14.84 12.84
CA PHE A 413 22.08 14.20 13.95
C PHE A 413 20.57 14.30 13.76
N GLU A 414 19.86 13.18 13.90
CA GLU A 414 18.41 13.14 13.95
C GLU A 414 17.99 12.55 15.29
N PHE A 415 17.02 13.15 15.95
CA PHE A 415 16.41 12.60 17.15
C PHE A 415 14.94 12.99 17.25
N GLY A 416 14.18 12.20 17.96
CA GLY A 416 12.77 12.48 18.13
C GLY A 416 12.11 11.64 19.20
N PHE A 417 10.92 12.06 19.56
CA PHE A 417 10.03 11.40 20.51
C PHE A 417 8.66 11.20 19.88
N GLU A 418 8.03 10.08 20.17
CA GLU A 418 6.71 9.73 19.70
C GLU A 418 5.91 9.07 20.82
N LEU A 419 4.69 9.57 21.03
CA LEU A 419 3.68 8.95 21.87
C LEU A 419 2.53 8.52 20.96
N THR A 420 2.18 7.25 20.95
CA THR A 420 0.97 6.74 20.31
C THR A 420 0.05 6.14 21.36
N LYS A 421 -1.19 6.61 21.38
CA LYS A 421 -2.30 6.03 22.14
C LYS A 421 -3.18 5.27 21.18
N SER A 422 -3.30 3.96 21.39
CA SER A 422 -4.11 3.09 20.54
C SER A 422 -5.31 2.54 21.32
N ASP A 423 -6.48 2.55 20.68
CA ASP A 423 -7.71 1.95 21.14
C ASP A 423 -8.20 1.00 20.06
N VAL A 424 -8.42 -0.28 20.38
CA VAL A 424 -8.85 -1.30 19.44
C VAL A 424 -10.03 -2.06 20.03
N ASP A 425 -11.15 -2.00 19.31
CA ASP A 425 -12.36 -2.74 19.62
C ASP A 425 -12.61 -3.79 18.53
N TYR A 426 -12.90 -5.02 18.94
CA TYR A 426 -13.38 -6.07 18.06
C TYR A 426 -14.54 -6.81 18.70
N LEU A 427 -15.68 -6.79 18.03
CA LEU A 427 -16.90 -7.47 18.41
C LEU A 427 -17.32 -8.43 17.29
N PHE A 428 -17.62 -9.68 17.64
CA PHE A 428 -18.23 -10.64 16.75
C PHE A 428 -19.38 -11.35 17.47
N VAL A 429 -20.60 -11.13 16.99
CA VAL A 429 -21.84 -11.66 17.57
C VAL A 429 -22.55 -12.52 16.54
N ARG A 430 -23.20 -13.57 17.00
CA ARG A 430 -24.08 -14.41 16.20
C ARG A 430 -25.48 -14.42 16.81
N ASP A 431 -26.48 -14.29 15.96
CA ASP A 431 -27.91 -14.36 16.31
C ASP A 431 -28.29 -13.36 17.44
N ASP A 432 -27.70 -12.16 17.44
CA ASP A 432 -27.88 -11.06 18.41
C ASP A 432 -27.62 -11.44 19.89
N THR A 433 -27.36 -12.69 20.18
CA THR A 433 -27.29 -13.23 21.56
C THR A 433 -25.99 -13.94 21.88
N LEU A 434 -25.37 -14.62 20.91
CA LEU A 434 -24.15 -15.36 21.13
C LEU A 434 -22.93 -14.50 20.80
N THR A 435 -22.30 -13.92 21.79
CA THR A 435 -21.02 -13.24 21.62
C THR A 435 -19.91 -14.26 21.42
N ILE A 436 -19.32 -14.29 20.23
CA ILE A 436 -18.20 -15.16 19.87
C ILE A 436 -16.89 -14.52 20.33
N VAL A 437 -16.70 -13.23 20.03
CA VAL A 437 -15.53 -12.45 20.48
C VAL A 437 -16.00 -11.06 20.89
N ASN A 438 -15.51 -10.57 22.02
CA ASN A 438 -15.63 -9.19 22.45
C ASN A 438 -14.33 -8.77 23.10
N THR A 439 -13.54 -8.01 22.39
CA THR A 439 -12.21 -7.58 22.83
C THR A 439 -12.10 -6.07 22.72
N LYS A 440 -11.76 -5.43 23.84
CA LYS A 440 -11.47 -3.99 23.93
C LYS A 440 -10.10 -3.80 24.53
N GLN A 441 -9.19 -3.26 23.73
CA GLN A 441 -7.79 -3.12 24.13
C GLN A 441 -7.35 -1.67 23.97
N LYS A 442 -6.67 -1.14 25.02
CA LYS A 442 -6.06 0.20 25.00
C LYS A 442 -4.60 0.11 25.38
N SER A 443 -3.76 0.89 24.75
CA SER A 443 -2.33 0.92 25.08
C SER A 443 -1.66 2.22 24.68
N ASP A 444 -0.70 2.60 25.50
CA ASP A 444 0.25 3.67 25.21
C ASP A 444 1.59 3.07 24.74
N LEU A 445 2.13 3.62 23.66
CA LEU A 445 3.46 3.33 23.14
C LEU A 445 4.32 4.60 23.16
N TYR A 446 5.32 4.60 24.05
CA TYR A 446 6.31 5.68 24.15
C TYR A 446 7.55 5.29 23.37
N SER A 447 7.99 6.12 22.46
CA SER A 447 9.17 5.86 21.63
C SER A 447 10.10 7.05 21.62
N GLY A 448 11.41 6.75 21.66
CA GLY A 448 12.45 7.76 21.42
C GLY A 448 13.46 7.20 20.43
N TYR A 449 13.99 8.03 19.56
CA TYR A 449 15.02 7.61 18.62
C TYR A 449 16.13 8.64 18.49
N PHE A 450 17.30 8.13 18.13
CA PHE A 450 18.48 8.92 17.78
C PHE A 450 19.15 8.27 16.56
N SER A 451 19.66 9.08 15.62
CA SER A 451 20.53 8.61 14.56
C SER A 451 21.62 9.63 14.23
N TYR A 452 22.74 9.13 13.75
CA TYR A 452 23.87 9.91 13.29
C TYR A 452 24.23 9.49 11.86
N ASP A 453 24.19 10.47 10.96
CA ASP A 453 24.57 10.31 9.56
C ASP A 453 25.96 10.94 9.34
N LEU A 454 26.96 10.10 9.06
CA LEU A 454 28.32 10.48 8.74
C LEU A 454 28.49 10.57 7.22
N ASN A 455 28.51 11.79 6.70
CA ASN A 455 28.68 12.07 5.26
C ASN A 455 29.93 12.93 4.97
N SER A 456 30.79 13.16 5.98
CA SER A 456 32.00 13.97 5.85
C SER A 456 33.21 13.19 5.33
N VAL A 457 33.12 11.85 5.29
CA VAL A 457 34.16 10.98 4.75
C VAL A 457 33.92 10.80 3.26
N LYS A 458 34.95 11.03 2.46
CA LYS A 458 34.85 10.93 1.00
C LYS A 458 34.35 9.55 0.58
N ASN A 459 33.34 9.50 -0.27
CA ASN A 459 32.74 8.31 -0.84
C ASN A 459 32.06 7.35 0.16
N LEU A 460 31.98 7.68 1.44
CA LEU A 460 31.35 6.87 2.47
C LEU A 460 30.19 7.64 3.10
N ASN A 461 29.00 7.05 3.08
CA ASN A 461 27.88 7.46 3.88
C ASN A 461 27.61 6.36 4.91
N LEU A 462 27.52 6.73 6.17
CA LEU A 462 27.26 5.81 7.28
C LEU A 462 26.13 6.37 8.14
N LYS A 463 25.09 5.61 8.35
CA LYS A 463 23.98 5.95 9.24
C LYS A 463 23.84 4.91 10.34
N VAL A 464 23.95 5.35 11.59
CA VAL A 464 23.77 4.53 12.78
C VAL A 464 22.63 5.11 13.60
N GLY A 465 21.73 4.27 14.07
CA GLY A 465 20.61 4.73 14.85
C GLY A 465 20.11 3.72 15.87
N LEU A 466 19.38 4.21 16.83
CA LEU A 466 18.69 3.41 17.85
C LEU A 466 17.30 4.00 18.06
N ARG A 467 16.30 3.13 18.08
CA ARG A 467 14.95 3.45 18.57
C ARG A 467 14.67 2.60 19.82
N ALA A 468 14.19 3.22 20.86
CA ALA A 468 13.73 2.56 22.09
C ALA A 468 12.20 2.77 22.19
N ASN A 469 11.49 1.71 22.51
CA ASN A 469 10.04 1.71 22.66
C ASN A 469 9.69 1.13 24.04
N ARG A 470 8.80 1.81 24.78
CA ARG A 470 8.15 1.30 25.98
C ARG A 470 6.69 1.06 25.65
N TYR A 471 6.24 -0.18 25.73
CA TYR A 471 4.89 -0.59 25.41
C TYR A 471 4.14 -1.03 26.65
N GLU A 472 2.99 -0.41 26.90
CA GLU A 472 2.26 -0.53 28.17
C GLU A 472 1.68 -1.93 28.36
N LEU A 473 0.96 -2.50 27.38
CA LEU A 473 0.29 -3.80 27.53
C LEU A 473 1.24 -4.94 27.86
N THR A 474 2.49 -4.88 27.46
CA THR A 474 3.48 -5.91 27.80
C THR A 474 4.37 -5.52 28.98
N ASP A 475 4.37 -4.25 29.37
CA ASP A 475 5.26 -3.66 30.39
C ASP A 475 6.75 -3.88 30.09
N LYS A 476 7.14 -3.88 28.79
CA LYS A 476 8.51 -4.16 28.32
C LYS A 476 9.09 -3.02 27.51
N ASN A 477 10.43 -2.97 27.49
CA ASN A 477 11.20 -2.11 26.61
C ASN A 477 11.71 -2.91 25.40
N TYR A 478 11.64 -2.29 24.21
CA TYR A 478 12.04 -2.88 22.92
C TYR A 478 13.05 -1.98 22.25
N PHE A 479 14.22 -2.50 21.91
CA PHE A 479 15.32 -1.74 21.34
C PHE A 479 15.55 -2.13 19.88
N SER A 480 15.56 -1.15 19.01
CA SER A 480 15.70 -1.28 17.55
C SER A 480 16.98 -0.61 17.06
N PRO A 481 18.16 -1.25 17.21
CA PRO A 481 19.38 -0.77 16.59
C PRO A 481 19.26 -0.85 15.06
N ARG A 482 19.82 0.14 14.36
CA ARG A 482 19.82 0.22 12.90
C ARG A 482 21.16 0.72 12.40
N PHE A 483 21.56 0.16 11.28
CA PHE A 483 22.81 0.47 10.62
C PHE A 483 22.61 0.46 9.11
N GLN A 484 23.11 1.49 8.44
CA GLN A 484 23.20 1.54 6.98
C GLN A 484 24.57 2.11 6.62
N ALA A 485 25.18 1.57 5.59
CA ALA A 485 26.38 2.15 5.01
C ALA A 485 26.35 1.98 3.48
N ASP A 486 26.82 2.98 2.77
CA ASP A 486 27.12 2.89 1.37
C ASP A 486 28.54 3.46 1.09
N TYR A 487 29.25 2.78 0.21
CA TYR A 487 30.59 3.16 -0.19
C TYR A 487 30.71 3.19 -1.72
N SER A 488 31.09 4.35 -2.26
CA SER A 488 31.34 4.54 -3.69
C SER A 488 32.82 4.30 -4.00
N PHE A 489 33.14 3.12 -4.49
CA PHE A 489 34.56 2.74 -4.74
C PHE A 489 35.09 3.19 -6.11
N PHE A 490 34.19 3.39 -7.12
CA PHE A 490 34.46 4.09 -8.36
C PHE A 490 33.39 5.13 -8.63
N LYS A 491 33.63 6.04 -9.60
CA LYS A 491 32.72 7.17 -9.89
C LYS A 491 31.23 6.78 -9.99
N ASN A 492 30.94 5.56 -10.49
CA ASN A 492 29.58 5.10 -10.80
C ASN A 492 29.16 3.84 -10.03
N PHE A 493 30.05 3.24 -9.23
CA PHE A 493 29.77 2.01 -8.49
C PHE A 493 29.64 2.26 -7.01
N LYS A 494 28.63 1.67 -6.40
CA LYS A 494 28.33 1.79 -4.99
C LYS A 494 28.00 0.41 -4.40
N VAL A 495 28.57 0.09 -3.24
CA VAL A 495 28.18 -1.05 -2.41
C VAL A 495 27.37 -0.54 -1.25
N LYS A 496 26.32 -1.25 -0.86
CA LYS A 496 25.38 -0.88 0.19
C LYS A 496 25.23 -2.04 1.18
N VAL A 497 25.13 -1.74 2.45
CA VAL A 497 24.78 -2.70 3.51
C VAL A 497 23.79 -2.09 4.48
N GLY A 498 22.87 -2.90 5.00
CA GLY A 498 21.86 -2.48 5.95
C GLY A 498 21.54 -3.56 6.96
N TYR A 499 21.29 -3.13 8.19
CA TYR A 499 20.85 -3.97 9.30
C TYR A 499 19.81 -3.24 10.13
N GLY A 500 18.80 -3.95 10.65
CA GLY A 500 17.84 -3.33 11.55
C GLY A 500 16.96 -4.35 12.27
N ILE A 501 16.62 -4.03 13.52
CA ILE A 501 15.61 -4.75 14.31
C ILE A 501 14.34 -3.91 14.33
N HIS A 502 13.20 -4.57 14.10
CA HIS A 502 11.89 -3.93 13.99
C HIS A 502 10.85 -4.66 14.82
N TYR A 503 9.89 -3.92 15.40
CA TYR A 503 8.81 -4.47 16.23
C TYR A 503 7.45 -4.03 15.73
N GLN A 504 6.43 -4.88 15.91
CA GLN A 504 5.03 -4.59 15.56
C GLN A 504 4.14 -4.80 16.79
N PHE A 505 3.36 -3.76 17.13
CA PHE A 505 2.51 -3.70 18.33
C PHE A 505 1.01 -3.80 18.01
N VAL A 506 0.61 -3.54 16.76
CA VAL A 506 -0.76 -3.66 16.25
C VAL A 506 -0.73 -4.62 15.08
N LYS A 507 -1.47 -5.74 15.15
CA LYS A 507 -1.47 -6.79 14.15
C LYS A 507 -2.85 -6.96 13.53
N GLN A 508 -2.91 -7.15 12.22
CA GLN A 508 -4.08 -7.70 11.56
C GLN A 508 -4.02 -9.22 11.64
N ILE A 509 -5.08 -9.80 12.12
CA ILE A 509 -5.26 -11.23 12.20
C ILE A 509 -6.05 -11.65 10.97
N ILE A 510 -5.44 -12.53 10.17
CA ILE A 510 -6.06 -13.06 8.96
C ILE A 510 -6.80 -14.34 9.32
N GLY A 511 -8.10 -14.35 9.09
CA GLY A 511 -8.94 -15.53 9.27
C GLY A 511 -8.70 -16.54 8.14
N GLU A 512 -8.17 -17.73 8.46
CA GLU A 512 -8.09 -18.81 7.48
C GLU A 512 -9.46 -19.43 7.27
N ASN A 513 -10.13 -19.06 6.19
CA ASN A 513 -11.39 -19.70 5.82
C ASN A 513 -11.24 -20.36 4.45
N VAL A 514 -11.45 -21.68 4.40
CA VAL A 514 -11.36 -22.48 3.17
C VAL A 514 -12.61 -22.31 2.31
N THR A 515 -13.70 -21.81 2.91
CA THR A 515 -15.04 -21.82 2.31
C THR A 515 -15.74 -20.46 2.30
N SER A 516 -15.20 -19.39 2.91
CA SER A 516 -15.86 -18.08 2.96
C SER A 516 -14.86 -16.93 2.98
N ARG A 517 -15.34 -15.72 2.69
CA ARG A 517 -14.56 -14.47 2.70
C ARG A 517 -13.78 -14.33 4.01
N SER A 518 -12.50 -13.96 3.92
CA SER A 518 -11.63 -13.73 5.06
C SER A 518 -12.22 -12.64 5.96
N ARG A 519 -12.32 -12.92 7.25
CA ARG A 519 -12.76 -11.98 8.28
C ARG A 519 -11.53 -11.47 9.02
N ASP A 520 -10.80 -10.58 8.36
CA ASP A 520 -9.59 -10.00 8.94
C ASP A 520 -9.97 -8.93 9.96
N PHE A 521 -9.27 -8.92 11.08
CA PHE A 521 -9.48 -7.94 12.15
C PHE A 521 -8.18 -7.52 12.81
N TRP A 522 -8.14 -6.33 13.38
CA TRP A 522 -6.97 -5.79 14.05
C TRP A 522 -7.06 -6.00 15.57
N LEU A 523 -5.92 -6.32 16.18
CA LEU A 523 -5.73 -6.42 17.62
C LEU A 523 -4.41 -5.78 18.06
N LEU A 524 -4.36 -5.33 19.32
CA LEU A 524 -3.11 -4.96 19.96
C LEU A 524 -2.34 -6.20 20.40
N SER A 525 -1.01 -6.14 20.29
CA SER A 525 -0.15 -7.20 20.82
C SER A 525 -0.13 -7.17 22.35
N GLU A 526 -0.13 -8.36 22.95
CA GLU A 526 -0.11 -8.58 24.41
C GLU A 526 0.82 -9.75 24.77
N ASN A 527 0.91 -10.10 26.04
CA ASN A 527 1.80 -11.20 26.46
C ASN A 527 1.20 -12.61 26.30
N ALA A 528 -0.11 -12.72 25.99
CA ALA A 528 -0.81 -14.01 26.01
C ALA A 528 -1.04 -14.60 24.61
N ASN A 529 -1.92 -14.00 23.83
CA ASN A 529 -2.41 -14.57 22.58
C ASN A 529 -1.69 -14.02 21.34
N VAL A 530 -1.51 -12.72 21.30
CA VAL A 530 -0.95 -11.99 20.15
C VAL A 530 0.34 -11.30 20.59
N ASN A 531 1.46 -12.03 20.56
CA ASN A 531 2.74 -11.49 20.99
C ASN A 531 3.25 -10.35 20.11
N VAL A 532 4.07 -9.45 20.70
CA VAL A 532 4.76 -8.40 19.92
C VAL A 532 5.65 -9.05 18.86
N GLY A 533 5.40 -8.73 17.61
CA GLY A 533 6.20 -9.24 16.49
C GLY A 533 7.59 -8.60 16.48
N GLU A 534 8.60 -9.37 16.11
CA GLU A 534 9.97 -8.90 15.90
C GLU A 534 10.48 -9.34 14.52
N SER A 535 11.21 -8.47 13.84
CA SER A 535 11.90 -8.81 12.59
C SER A 535 13.30 -8.26 12.58
N ILE A 536 14.27 -9.09 12.15
CA ILE A 536 15.66 -8.71 11.98
C ILE A 536 15.98 -8.73 10.50
N HIS A 537 16.45 -7.61 9.95
CA HIS A 537 16.77 -7.46 8.55
C HIS A 537 18.28 -7.36 8.32
N TYR A 538 18.78 -8.12 7.35
CA TYR A 538 20.12 -8.04 6.79
C TYR A 538 20.01 -7.78 5.29
N ILE A 539 20.65 -6.74 4.81
CA ILE A 539 20.57 -6.32 3.41
C ILE A 539 21.98 -6.01 2.92
N ALA A 540 22.31 -6.47 1.72
CA ALA A 540 23.54 -6.12 1.02
C ALA A 540 23.21 -5.82 -0.44
N GLY A 541 23.84 -4.83 -1.05
CA GLY A 541 23.55 -4.45 -2.43
C GLY A 541 24.74 -3.87 -3.15
N ILE A 542 24.66 -3.90 -4.49
CA ILE A 542 25.59 -3.23 -5.38
C ILE A 542 24.80 -2.47 -6.44
N SER A 543 25.21 -1.24 -6.72
CA SER A 543 24.61 -0.44 -7.77
C SER A 543 25.66 0.16 -8.69
N TYR A 544 25.31 0.28 -9.96
CA TYR A 544 26.01 1.05 -10.96
C TYR A 544 25.07 2.07 -11.56
N GLU A 545 25.47 3.33 -11.57
CA GLU A 545 24.66 4.40 -12.09
C GLU A 545 25.46 5.36 -12.95
N ASN A 546 25.00 5.61 -14.19
CA ASN A 546 25.50 6.66 -15.06
C ASN A 546 24.31 7.44 -15.64
N ASP A 547 24.56 8.37 -16.59
CA ASP A 547 23.49 9.24 -17.11
C ASP A 547 22.31 8.49 -17.75
N ASN A 548 22.54 7.33 -18.35
CA ASN A 548 21.54 6.57 -19.11
C ASN A 548 21.09 5.28 -18.45
N TRP A 549 21.90 4.70 -17.57
CA TRP A 549 21.69 3.39 -16.99
C TRP A 549 21.68 3.43 -15.45
N LEU A 550 20.84 2.61 -14.87
CA LEU A 550 20.90 2.20 -13.47
C LEU A 550 20.83 0.67 -13.41
N PHE A 551 21.83 0.06 -12.79
CA PHE A 551 21.82 -1.34 -12.37
C PHE A 551 21.83 -1.34 -10.86
N ASP A 552 20.88 -2.00 -10.24
CA ASP A 552 20.79 -2.11 -8.78
C ASP A 552 20.40 -3.55 -8.41
N THR A 553 21.21 -4.19 -7.59
CA THR A 553 20.95 -5.54 -7.10
C THR A 553 21.07 -5.54 -5.59
N GLU A 554 20.06 -6.03 -4.90
CA GLU A 554 20.03 -6.17 -3.45
C GLU A 554 19.73 -7.61 -3.05
N PHE A 555 20.45 -8.12 -2.07
CA PHE A 555 20.22 -9.38 -1.37
C PHE A 555 19.61 -9.07 -0.01
N PHE A 556 18.61 -9.83 0.39
CA PHE A 556 17.93 -9.64 1.68
C PHE A 556 17.78 -10.96 2.43
N TYR A 557 17.85 -10.88 3.75
CA TYR A 557 17.55 -11.96 4.66
C TYR A 557 16.80 -11.35 5.86
N LYS A 558 15.63 -11.92 6.19
CA LYS A 558 14.78 -11.50 7.31
C LYS A 558 14.52 -12.68 8.20
N GLU A 559 14.69 -12.51 9.48
CA GLU A 559 14.19 -13.42 10.53
C GLU A 559 12.99 -12.76 11.18
N ILE A 560 11.90 -13.50 11.34
CA ILE A 560 10.66 -12.98 11.92
C ILE A 560 10.29 -13.88 13.11
N SER A 561 10.04 -13.27 14.26
CA SER A 561 9.59 -13.95 15.47
C SER A 561 8.21 -13.48 15.90
N ASN A 562 7.49 -14.35 16.58
CA ASN A 562 6.15 -14.09 17.06
C ASN A 562 5.16 -13.74 15.93
N LEU A 563 5.23 -14.46 14.80
CA LEU A 563 4.14 -14.48 13.83
C LEU A 563 2.88 -15.00 14.53
N THR A 564 1.72 -14.46 14.17
CA THR A 564 0.45 -14.91 14.75
C THR A 564 -0.45 -15.40 13.63
N GLU A 565 -1.00 -16.60 13.80
CA GLU A 565 -1.99 -17.18 12.93
C GLU A 565 -3.26 -17.49 13.73
N PHE A 566 -4.42 -17.35 13.11
CA PHE A 566 -5.73 -17.58 13.70
C PHE A 566 -6.44 -18.71 12.97
N SER A 567 -6.96 -19.68 13.72
CA SER A 567 -7.72 -20.79 13.13
C SER A 567 -8.95 -21.13 13.96
N LEU A 568 -10.11 -21.08 13.33
CA LEU A 568 -11.39 -21.48 13.92
C LEU A 568 -11.59 -23.00 13.96
N ARG A 569 -10.68 -23.80 13.41
CA ARG A 569 -10.81 -25.28 13.34
C ARG A 569 -10.78 -25.96 14.72
N PHE A 570 -10.33 -25.25 15.75
CA PHE A 570 -10.18 -25.77 17.12
C PHE A 570 -11.16 -25.15 18.12
N GLN A 571 -12.35 -24.77 17.68
CA GLN A 571 -13.39 -24.08 18.47
C GLN A 571 -13.82 -24.78 19.78
N SER A 572 -13.53 -26.05 19.94
CA SER A 572 -13.95 -26.83 21.13
C SER A 572 -13.14 -26.55 22.41
N ALA A 573 -12.10 -25.75 22.35
CA ALA A 573 -11.11 -25.64 23.43
C ALA A 573 -10.93 -24.23 24.08
N GLY A 574 -11.78 -23.26 23.73
CA GLY A 574 -11.74 -21.89 24.26
C GLY A 574 -10.86 -20.94 23.44
N LEU A 575 -11.08 -19.63 23.60
CA LEU A 575 -10.41 -18.56 22.81
C LEU A 575 -8.87 -18.60 22.85
N SER A 576 -8.27 -19.09 23.92
CA SER A 576 -6.81 -19.19 24.06
C SER A 576 -6.14 -20.16 23.07
N ASN A 577 -6.91 -21.05 22.45
CA ASN A 577 -6.41 -22.05 21.48
C ASN A 577 -6.67 -21.66 20.02
N LEU A 578 -7.18 -20.48 19.76
CA LEU A 578 -7.44 -19.99 18.39
C LEU A 578 -6.21 -19.29 17.78
N PHE A 579 -5.27 -18.84 18.62
CA PHE A 579 -4.08 -18.12 18.19
C PHE A 579 -2.83 -18.99 18.28
N PHE A 580 -2.09 -19.06 17.19
CA PHE A 580 -0.84 -19.79 17.11
C PHE A 580 0.30 -18.79 16.89
N ASN A 581 1.32 -18.87 17.76
CA ASN A 581 2.53 -18.06 17.62
C ASN A 581 3.64 -18.90 16.97
N GLY A 582 4.30 -18.32 15.97
CA GLY A 582 5.32 -18.96 15.19
C GLY A 582 6.47 -18.03 14.83
N SER A 583 7.33 -18.50 13.94
CA SER A 583 8.45 -17.76 13.39
C SER A 583 8.49 -17.91 11.87
N GLY A 584 9.25 -17.06 11.19
CA GLY A 584 9.43 -17.12 9.75
C GLY A 584 10.82 -16.66 9.32
N ILE A 585 11.22 -17.10 8.14
CA ILE A 585 12.44 -16.67 7.46
C ILE A 585 12.05 -16.29 6.04
N ALA A 586 12.48 -15.09 5.59
CA ALA A 586 12.36 -14.68 4.22
C ALA A 586 13.72 -14.24 3.68
N LYS A 587 14.14 -14.81 2.54
CA LYS A 587 15.43 -14.54 1.92
C LYS A 587 15.30 -14.44 0.40
N GLY A 588 16.20 -13.71 -0.22
CA GLY A 588 16.17 -13.60 -1.67
C GLY A 588 17.08 -12.52 -2.22
N PHE A 589 16.89 -12.23 -3.48
CA PHE A 589 17.54 -11.11 -4.15
C PHE A 589 16.62 -10.47 -5.17
N GLU A 590 16.88 -9.21 -5.44
CA GLU A 590 16.18 -8.43 -6.45
C GLU A 590 17.17 -7.67 -7.31
N THR A 591 16.89 -7.57 -8.61
CA THR A 591 17.71 -6.85 -9.57
C THR A 591 16.85 -5.91 -10.39
N LEU A 592 17.31 -4.69 -10.57
CA LEU A 592 16.72 -3.67 -11.43
C LEU A 592 17.72 -3.24 -12.48
N ILE A 593 17.31 -3.22 -13.73
CA ILE A 593 18.06 -2.67 -14.86
C ILE A 593 17.17 -1.60 -15.50
N GLN A 594 17.52 -0.33 -15.35
CA GLN A 594 16.80 0.79 -15.94
C GLN A 594 17.64 1.45 -17.04
N LYS A 595 16.97 1.80 -18.12
CA LYS A 595 17.54 2.58 -19.21
C LYS A 595 16.70 3.84 -19.45
N LYS A 596 17.37 4.98 -19.62
CA LYS A 596 16.75 6.23 -20.04
C LYS A 596 17.58 6.86 -21.15
N ILE A 597 16.97 7.09 -22.29
CA ILE A 597 17.59 7.76 -23.44
C ILE A 597 16.55 8.65 -24.09
N ASN A 598 16.80 9.97 -24.10
CA ASN A 598 15.89 10.95 -24.68
C ASN A 598 14.43 10.79 -24.18
N LYS A 599 13.53 10.39 -25.08
CA LYS A 599 12.09 10.21 -24.86
C LYS A 599 11.70 8.80 -24.38
N TYR A 600 12.68 7.90 -24.28
CA TYR A 600 12.46 6.53 -23.81
C TYR A 600 12.90 6.36 -22.37
N THR A 601 12.03 5.72 -21.57
CA THR A 601 12.34 5.24 -20.22
C THR A 601 11.78 3.84 -20.06
N GLY A 602 12.61 2.92 -19.62
CA GLY A 602 12.15 1.56 -19.33
C GLY A 602 13.02 0.87 -18.32
N TRP A 603 12.49 -0.18 -17.70
CA TRP A 603 13.26 -1.06 -16.83
C TRP A 603 12.80 -2.51 -16.91
N ILE A 604 13.69 -3.36 -16.49
CA ILE A 604 13.47 -4.78 -16.25
C ILE A 604 13.79 -5.02 -14.78
N SER A 605 12.94 -5.74 -14.08
CA SER A 605 13.23 -6.21 -12.73
C SER A 605 13.00 -7.70 -12.60
N TYR A 606 13.83 -8.35 -11.79
CA TYR A 606 13.67 -9.72 -11.39
C TYR A 606 13.82 -9.83 -9.89
N THR A 607 12.94 -10.62 -9.27
CA THR A 607 12.95 -10.88 -7.83
C THR A 607 12.87 -12.39 -7.61
N PHE A 608 13.79 -12.91 -6.82
CA PHE A 608 13.70 -14.24 -6.24
C PHE A 608 13.43 -14.10 -4.74
N THR A 609 12.38 -14.75 -4.24
CA THR A 609 12.02 -14.77 -2.83
C THR A 609 11.74 -16.19 -2.38
N ASP A 610 12.37 -16.61 -1.30
CA ASP A 610 12.05 -17.84 -0.59
C ASP A 610 11.65 -17.49 0.84
N ALA A 611 10.44 -17.88 1.26
CA ALA A 611 9.89 -17.55 2.57
C ALA A 611 9.16 -18.75 3.17
N GLU A 612 9.49 -19.06 4.42
CA GLU A 612 8.93 -20.18 5.16
C GLU A 612 8.50 -19.73 6.56
N ASN A 613 7.39 -20.31 7.03
CA ASN A 613 6.87 -20.12 8.37
C ASN A 613 6.93 -21.45 9.14
N THR A 614 7.10 -21.35 10.46
CA THR A 614 7.11 -22.48 11.37
C THR A 614 6.24 -22.17 12.58
N TYR A 615 5.26 -23.03 12.84
CA TYR A 615 4.40 -22.94 14.02
C TYR A 615 4.42 -24.29 14.75
N PRO A 616 4.67 -24.33 16.06
CA PRO A 616 4.82 -25.58 16.81
C PRO A 616 3.64 -26.54 16.72
N LEU A 617 2.42 -26.01 16.56
CA LEU A 617 1.17 -26.78 16.52
C LEU A 617 0.55 -26.91 15.13
N LEU A 618 1.21 -26.39 14.11
CA LEU A 618 0.77 -26.49 12.72
C LEU A 618 1.80 -27.27 11.90
N ASN A 619 1.37 -28.09 10.95
CA ASN A 619 2.22 -28.89 10.08
C ASN A 619 3.23 -29.76 10.85
N ASP A 620 2.81 -30.29 12.03
CA ASP A 620 3.66 -31.08 12.96
C ASP A 620 4.95 -30.35 13.41
N GLY A 621 4.92 -29.00 13.44
CA GLY A 621 6.07 -28.16 13.76
C GLY A 621 7.12 -28.07 12.65
N ASN A 622 6.87 -28.63 11.47
CA ASN A 622 7.78 -28.51 10.32
C ASN A 622 7.60 -27.18 9.60
N PRO A 623 8.65 -26.58 9.04
CA PRO A 623 8.56 -25.42 8.18
C PRO A 623 7.65 -25.67 6.97
N PHE A 624 6.92 -24.65 6.56
CA PHE A 624 6.08 -24.67 5.36
C PHE A 624 6.16 -23.31 4.65
N PRO A 625 5.91 -23.25 3.33
CA PRO A 625 5.95 -22.00 2.58
C PRO A 625 5.04 -20.94 3.18
N ALA A 626 5.53 -19.70 3.25
CA ALA A 626 4.71 -18.56 3.70
C ALA A 626 3.45 -18.41 2.82
N PRO A 627 2.33 -17.92 3.37
CA PRO A 627 1.14 -17.65 2.58
C PRO A 627 1.45 -16.75 1.39
N GLN A 628 0.86 -17.06 0.23
CA GLN A 628 0.98 -16.26 -0.99
C GLN A 628 2.42 -16.04 -1.48
N LEU A 629 3.34 -16.92 -1.10
CA LEU A 629 4.71 -16.89 -1.61
C LEU A 629 4.71 -17.11 -3.13
N GLN A 630 5.41 -16.19 -3.84
CA GLN A 630 5.79 -16.34 -5.22
C GLN A 630 7.31 -16.30 -5.33
N ARG A 631 7.92 -17.42 -5.72
CA ARG A 631 9.37 -17.52 -5.71
C ARG A 631 10.04 -16.67 -6.76
N ASN A 632 9.46 -16.58 -7.95
CA ASN A 632 10.07 -15.88 -9.08
C ASN A 632 9.10 -14.84 -9.62
N GLU A 633 9.53 -13.61 -9.70
CA GLU A 633 8.80 -12.54 -10.36
C GLU A 633 9.70 -11.82 -11.37
N PHE A 634 9.18 -11.61 -12.57
CA PHE A 634 9.83 -10.86 -13.62
C PHE A 634 8.89 -9.75 -14.12
N LYS A 635 9.40 -8.53 -14.20
CA LYS A 635 8.61 -7.38 -14.61
C LYS A 635 9.37 -6.53 -15.62
N VAL A 636 8.65 -6.05 -16.61
CA VAL A 636 9.17 -5.14 -17.64
C VAL A 636 8.26 -3.95 -17.72
N PHE A 637 8.82 -2.76 -17.72
CA PHE A 637 8.10 -1.52 -17.99
C PHE A 637 8.81 -0.75 -19.10
N ASN A 638 8.03 -0.20 -20.03
CA ASN A 638 8.51 0.65 -21.10
C ASN A 638 7.59 1.85 -21.26
N ASN A 639 8.18 3.01 -21.49
CA ASN A 639 7.49 4.24 -21.78
C ASN A 639 8.21 4.99 -22.90
N TYR A 640 7.45 5.52 -23.86
CA TYR A 640 7.96 6.32 -24.96
C TYR A 640 7.09 7.54 -25.22
N GLU A 641 7.71 8.73 -25.20
CA GLU A 641 7.05 10.00 -25.43
C GLU A 641 7.33 10.52 -26.84
N ILE A 642 6.28 10.87 -27.59
CA ILE A 642 6.43 11.46 -28.93
C ILE A 642 5.25 12.39 -29.25
N ASN A 643 5.54 13.65 -29.61
CA ASN A 643 4.56 14.63 -30.13
C ASN A 643 3.28 14.75 -29.25
N GLY A 644 3.43 14.81 -27.94
CA GLY A 644 2.31 14.90 -27.00
C GLY A 644 1.62 13.56 -26.69
N TRP A 645 2.04 12.47 -27.35
CA TRP A 645 1.64 11.12 -27.01
C TRP A 645 2.63 10.50 -26.03
N ASN A 646 2.06 9.75 -25.10
CA ASN A 646 2.81 8.93 -24.14
C ASN A 646 2.30 7.49 -24.29
N PHE A 647 3.18 6.59 -24.74
CA PHE A 647 2.88 5.17 -24.91
C PHE A 647 3.59 4.39 -23.82
N SER A 648 2.87 3.55 -23.08
CA SER A 648 3.46 2.70 -22.07
C SER A 648 2.97 1.27 -22.15
N ALA A 649 3.85 0.36 -21.73
CA ALA A 649 3.58 -1.07 -21.63
C ALA A 649 4.23 -1.65 -20.39
N SER A 650 3.52 -2.52 -19.68
CA SER A 650 4.06 -3.29 -18.56
C SER A 650 3.74 -4.77 -18.74
N PHE A 651 4.76 -5.60 -18.55
CA PHE A 651 4.62 -7.05 -18.50
C PHE A 651 4.99 -7.55 -17.11
N ILE A 652 4.17 -8.44 -16.56
CA ILE A 652 4.36 -9.05 -15.25
C ILE A 652 4.29 -10.55 -15.43
N PHE A 653 5.27 -11.26 -14.86
CA PHE A 653 5.26 -12.70 -14.69
C PHE A 653 5.56 -13.03 -13.23
N GLY A 654 4.84 -13.99 -12.67
CA GLY A 654 5.10 -14.58 -11.36
C GLY A 654 4.88 -16.08 -11.37
N SER A 655 5.78 -16.82 -10.73
CA SER A 655 5.57 -18.26 -10.51
C SER A 655 4.31 -18.48 -9.65
N GLY A 656 3.74 -19.68 -9.72
CA GLY A 656 2.52 -20.02 -8.97
C GLY A 656 2.62 -19.70 -7.49
N GLN A 657 1.51 -19.18 -6.93
CA GLN A 657 1.36 -18.92 -5.49
C GLN A 657 1.15 -20.22 -4.73
N THR A 658 1.58 -20.24 -3.48
CA THR A 658 1.38 -21.36 -2.57
C THR A 658 -0.05 -21.36 -2.01
N PHE A 659 -0.63 -22.56 -1.85
CA PHE A 659 -1.91 -22.76 -1.20
C PHE A 659 -2.00 -24.14 -0.52
N THR A 660 -2.97 -24.30 0.39
CA THR A 660 -3.25 -25.58 1.05
C THR A 660 -4.34 -26.33 0.27
N GLU A 661 -4.02 -27.52 -0.26
CA GLU A 661 -4.95 -28.34 -1.02
C GLU A 661 -5.64 -29.33 -0.11
N PRO A 662 -6.99 -29.54 -0.22
CA PRO A 662 -7.67 -30.65 0.45
C PRO A 662 -7.18 -31.98 -0.12
N SER A 663 -6.93 -32.96 0.77
CA SER A 663 -6.36 -34.25 0.39
C SER A 663 -7.39 -35.35 0.35
N TYR A 664 -8.35 -35.39 1.28
CA TYR A 664 -9.37 -36.42 1.39
C TYR A 664 -10.58 -35.94 2.18
N LYS A 665 -11.73 -36.66 1.94
CA LYS A 665 -12.97 -36.49 2.69
C LYS A 665 -13.26 -37.80 3.40
N TYR A 666 -13.65 -37.74 4.67
CA TYR A 666 -14.13 -38.91 5.41
C TYR A 666 -15.34 -38.57 6.27
N ASN A 667 -16.18 -39.57 6.48
CA ASN A 667 -17.36 -39.42 7.30
C ASN A 667 -17.18 -40.23 8.60
N ILE A 668 -17.58 -39.65 9.70
CA ILE A 668 -17.71 -40.36 10.99
C ILE A 668 -19.20 -40.51 11.25
N SER A 669 -19.67 -41.75 11.27
CA SER A 669 -21.05 -42.04 11.66
C SER A 669 -21.17 -42.01 13.17
N LEU A 670 -22.09 -41.20 13.67
CA LEU A 670 -22.41 -41.10 15.08
C LEU A 670 -23.39 -42.23 15.50
N LEU A 671 -23.56 -42.43 16.82
CA LEU A 671 -24.43 -43.45 17.35
C LEU A 671 -25.92 -43.22 17.07
N ASP A 672 -26.31 -42.02 16.69
CA ASP A 672 -27.64 -41.62 16.26
C ASP A 672 -27.87 -41.75 14.73
N GLU A 673 -26.97 -42.47 14.05
CA GLU A 673 -26.96 -42.65 12.59
C GLU A 673 -26.67 -41.35 11.78
N SER A 674 -26.44 -40.21 12.43
CA SER A 674 -26.00 -39.01 11.74
C SER A 674 -24.53 -39.13 11.31
N ASN A 675 -24.18 -38.47 10.21
CA ASN A 675 -22.82 -38.48 9.67
C ASN A 675 -22.17 -37.09 9.80
N LEU A 676 -21.03 -37.04 10.42
CA LEU A 676 -20.16 -35.86 10.42
C LEU A 676 -19.13 -36.00 9.31
N THR A 677 -19.11 -35.05 8.39
CA THR A 677 -18.14 -35.02 7.31
C THR A 677 -16.92 -34.19 7.72
N PHE A 678 -15.74 -34.75 7.54
CA PHE A 678 -14.45 -34.09 7.77
C PHE A 678 -13.64 -34.03 6.49
N ILE A 679 -12.93 -32.94 6.30
CA ILE A 679 -12.02 -32.71 5.19
C ILE A 679 -10.61 -32.75 5.71
N GLY A 680 -9.81 -33.70 5.26
CA GLY A 680 -8.39 -33.76 5.49
C GLY A 680 -7.67 -32.81 4.52
N VAL A 681 -6.72 -32.01 5.03
CA VAL A 681 -5.92 -31.11 4.22
C VAL A 681 -4.51 -31.67 3.99
N GLY A 682 -3.92 -31.34 2.86
CA GLY A 682 -2.52 -31.62 2.56
C GLY A 682 -1.55 -30.75 3.41
N PRO A 683 -0.26 -30.84 3.12
CA PRO A 683 0.73 -29.97 3.77
C PRO A 683 0.33 -28.50 3.60
N LYS A 684 0.43 -27.73 4.69
CA LYS A 684 0.05 -26.32 4.67
C LYS A 684 0.86 -25.57 3.62
N ASN A 685 0.19 -24.85 2.71
CA ASN A 685 0.77 -24.13 1.58
C ASN A 685 1.71 -24.98 0.70
N GLY A 686 1.49 -26.33 0.67
CA GLY A 686 2.36 -27.29 -0.03
C GLY A 686 2.12 -27.39 -1.53
N SER A 687 1.00 -26.88 -2.04
CA SER A 687 0.63 -26.91 -3.47
C SER A 687 0.82 -25.53 -4.11
N LEU A 688 0.95 -25.50 -5.46
CA LEU A 688 1.17 -24.28 -6.23
C LEU A 688 0.02 -24.07 -7.22
N LEU A 689 -0.45 -22.84 -7.32
CA LEU A 689 -1.29 -22.39 -8.42
C LEU A 689 -0.47 -22.31 -9.72
N PRO A 690 -1.11 -22.27 -10.89
CA PRO A 690 -0.42 -22.01 -12.16
C PRO A 690 0.28 -20.66 -12.19
N ASP A 691 1.33 -20.56 -13.02
CA ASP A 691 2.08 -19.32 -13.22
C ASP A 691 1.15 -18.18 -13.70
N TYR A 692 1.34 -17.02 -13.11
CA TYR A 692 0.66 -15.79 -13.46
C TYR A 692 1.45 -14.99 -14.48
N HIS A 693 0.79 -14.46 -15.51
CA HIS A 693 1.40 -13.41 -16.34
C HIS A 693 0.37 -12.53 -17.03
N ARG A 694 0.74 -11.27 -17.28
CA ARG A 694 -0.12 -10.23 -17.83
C ARG A 694 0.69 -9.18 -18.59
N LEU A 695 0.12 -8.67 -19.68
CA LEU A 695 0.62 -7.52 -20.42
C LEU A 695 -0.44 -6.42 -20.41
N ASP A 696 -0.06 -5.23 -19.93
CA ASP A 696 -0.90 -4.04 -19.93
C ASP A 696 -0.28 -2.98 -20.84
N ILE A 697 -1.11 -2.25 -21.57
CA ILE A 697 -0.68 -1.15 -22.43
C ILE A 697 -1.53 0.10 -22.20
N SER A 698 -0.93 1.26 -22.40
CA SER A 698 -1.69 2.52 -22.42
C SER A 698 -1.12 3.52 -23.40
N ALA A 699 -1.99 4.42 -23.85
CA ALA A 699 -1.65 5.55 -24.70
C ALA A 699 -2.39 6.79 -24.17
N HIS A 700 -1.66 7.84 -23.88
CA HIS A 700 -2.19 9.12 -23.44
C HIS A 700 -1.81 10.23 -24.42
N HIS A 701 -2.74 11.12 -24.72
CA HIS A 701 -2.50 12.29 -25.54
C HIS A 701 -2.84 13.56 -24.79
N VAL A 702 -1.79 14.36 -24.52
CA VAL A 702 -1.93 15.66 -23.86
C VAL A 702 -1.99 16.75 -24.92
N PHE A 703 -3.03 17.59 -24.88
CA PHE A 703 -3.25 18.69 -25.81
C PHE A 703 -3.63 19.98 -25.07
N ASN A 704 -3.27 21.13 -25.64
CA ASN A 704 -3.63 22.43 -25.09
C ASN A 704 -5.00 22.84 -25.64
N ILE A 705 -5.98 23.10 -24.77
CA ILE A 705 -7.27 23.69 -25.13
C ILE A 705 -7.10 25.21 -25.25
N ASN A 706 -6.38 25.80 -24.32
CA ASN A 706 -5.96 27.20 -24.35
C ASN A 706 -4.64 27.39 -23.58
N LYS A 707 -4.17 28.62 -23.39
CA LYS A 707 -2.90 28.92 -22.71
C LYS A 707 -2.82 28.42 -21.25
N LYS A 708 -3.96 28.22 -20.59
CA LYS A 708 -4.03 27.81 -19.17
C LYS A 708 -4.64 26.43 -18.98
N THR A 709 -5.37 25.93 -19.97
CA THR A 709 -6.15 24.69 -19.84
C THR A 709 -5.61 23.61 -20.76
N LYS A 710 -5.36 22.43 -20.20
CA LYS A 710 -4.89 21.24 -20.92
C LYS A 710 -5.91 20.12 -20.80
N GLY A 711 -6.12 19.41 -21.89
CA GLY A 711 -6.84 18.15 -21.95
C GLY A 711 -5.87 16.99 -22.04
N ASP A 712 -6.24 15.85 -21.47
CA ASP A 712 -5.53 14.58 -21.58
C ASP A 712 -6.58 13.50 -21.84
N ILE A 713 -6.43 12.77 -22.95
CA ILE A 713 -7.25 11.61 -23.29
C ILE A 713 -6.37 10.38 -23.15
N GLY A 714 -6.81 9.43 -22.37
CA GLY A 714 -6.13 8.16 -22.12
C GLY A 714 -6.94 6.97 -22.61
N LEU A 715 -6.25 6.03 -23.24
CA LEU A 715 -6.75 4.70 -23.57
C LEU A 715 -5.83 3.69 -22.91
N SER A 716 -6.37 2.73 -22.19
CA SER A 716 -5.60 1.65 -21.57
C SER A 716 -6.29 0.31 -21.76
N ILE A 717 -5.48 -0.73 -21.88
CA ILE A 717 -5.94 -2.12 -21.95
C ILE A 717 -5.16 -2.90 -20.92
N PHE A 718 -5.88 -3.37 -19.92
CA PHE A 718 -5.37 -4.30 -18.93
C PHE A 718 -5.52 -5.72 -19.47
N ASN A 719 -4.50 -6.55 -19.29
CA ASN A 719 -4.47 -7.93 -19.76
C ASN A 719 -4.74 -8.07 -21.27
N LEU A 720 -3.90 -7.46 -22.09
CA LEU A 720 -4.06 -7.32 -23.55
C LEU A 720 -4.37 -8.63 -24.29
N TYR A 721 -3.77 -9.75 -23.88
CA TYR A 721 -3.98 -11.05 -24.52
C TYR A 721 -5.01 -11.94 -23.81
N ASN A 722 -5.83 -11.37 -22.91
CA ASN A 722 -7.00 -12.00 -22.30
C ASN A 722 -6.68 -13.33 -21.58
N ARG A 723 -5.55 -13.41 -20.87
CA ARG A 723 -5.24 -14.59 -20.07
C ARG A 723 -6.07 -14.59 -18.80
N LEU A 724 -6.83 -15.62 -18.60
CA LEU A 724 -7.58 -15.87 -17.37
C LEU A 724 -6.64 -16.52 -16.35
N ASN A 725 -5.87 -15.72 -15.62
CA ASN A 725 -5.01 -16.21 -14.54
C ASN A 725 -5.83 -16.81 -13.42
N VAL A 726 -5.35 -17.90 -12.83
CA VAL A 726 -6.06 -18.56 -11.72
C VAL A 726 -5.89 -17.70 -10.45
N TRP A 727 -6.99 -17.46 -9.78
CA TRP A 727 -7.01 -16.75 -8.48
C TRP A 727 -6.93 -17.74 -7.33
N TYR A 728 -7.90 -18.69 -7.25
CA TYR A 728 -7.91 -19.78 -6.28
C TYR A 728 -8.73 -20.95 -6.81
N TYR A 729 -8.63 -22.08 -6.11
CA TYR A 729 -9.46 -23.24 -6.33
C TYR A 729 -10.52 -23.31 -5.24
N GLU A 730 -11.77 -23.47 -5.65
CA GLU A 730 -12.89 -23.77 -4.78
C GLU A 730 -13.23 -25.25 -4.88
N TYR A 731 -13.49 -25.89 -3.74
CA TYR A 731 -13.72 -27.31 -3.67
C TYR A 731 -15.12 -27.60 -3.17
N GLN A 732 -15.93 -28.28 -4.01
CA GLN A 732 -17.26 -28.72 -3.68
C GLN A 732 -17.20 -30.18 -3.18
N PHE A 733 -17.46 -30.36 -1.88
CA PHE A 733 -17.33 -31.66 -1.23
C PHE A 733 -18.60 -32.48 -1.25
N ASP A 734 -19.69 -31.98 -1.76
CA ASP A 734 -20.98 -32.67 -1.88
C ASP A 734 -20.97 -33.77 -2.96
N TYR A 735 -20.05 -33.71 -3.89
CA TYR A 735 -19.82 -34.68 -4.96
C TYR A 735 -18.79 -35.74 -4.57
N VAL A 736 -18.87 -36.94 -5.19
CA VAL A 736 -17.88 -38.01 -5.05
C VAL A 736 -17.47 -38.47 -6.45
N PRO A 737 -16.22 -38.27 -6.88
CA PRO A 737 -15.15 -37.48 -6.22
C PRO A 737 -15.53 -36.00 -6.07
N TYR A 738 -14.94 -35.31 -5.09
CA TYR A 738 -15.16 -33.87 -4.93
C TYR A 738 -14.80 -33.10 -6.21
N GLU A 739 -15.56 -32.09 -6.53
CA GLU A 739 -15.35 -31.25 -7.70
C GLU A 739 -14.51 -30.03 -7.36
N ARG A 740 -13.59 -29.66 -8.28
CA ARG A 740 -12.73 -28.49 -8.14
C ARG A 740 -13.13 -27.44 -9.16
N GLN A 741 -13.66 -26.33 -8.70
CA GLN A 741 -13.93 -25.15 -9.52
C GLN A 741 -12.71 -24.24 -9.57
N ILE A 742 -12.46 -23.60 -10.72
CA ILE A 742 -11.33 -22.68 -10.93
C ILE A 742 -11.87 -21.25 -10.96
N LYS A 743 -11.61 -20.51 -9.90
CA LYS A 743 -11.90 -19.06 -9.89
C LYS A 743 -10.72 -18.35 -10.53
N LYS A 744 -11.01 -17.37 -11.40
CA LYS A 744 -10.03 -16.73 -12.28
C LYS A 744 -10.04 -15.23 -12.08
N TYR A 745 -8.87 -14.59 -12.26
CA TYR A 745 -8.75 -13.13 -12.30
C TYR A 745 -9.33 -12.55 -13.60
N LEU A 746 -9.31 -11.20 -13.68
CA LEU A 746 -9.85 -10.46 -14.81
C LEU A 746 -9.18 -10.84 -16.14
N GLY A 747 -10.01 -11.04 -17.16
CA GLY A 747 -9.55 -11.09 -18.54
C GLY A 747 -9.19 -9.71 -19.07
N ILE A 748 -9.37 -9.51 -20.37
CA ILE A 748 -9.12 -8.22 -21.02
C ILE A 748 -10.08 -7.13 -20.51
N VAL A 749 -9.52 -5.99 -20.09
CA VAL A 749 -10.28 -4.82 -19.63
C VAL A 749 -9.82 -3.56 -20.37
N PRO A 750 -10.57 -3.11 -21.36
CA PRO A 750 -10.33 -1.80 -21.96
C PRO A 750 -10.88 -0.69 -21.07
N ASN A 751 -10.19 0.43 -21.02
CA ASN A 751 -10.64 1.63 -20.33
C ASN A 751 -10.31 2.91 -21.11
N ILE A 752 -11.15 3.91 -20.93
CA ILE A 752 -10.97 5.27 -21.45
C ILE A 752 -11.02 6.26 -20.30
N SER A 753 -10.15 7.25 -20.34
CA SER A 753 -10.11 8.34 -19.36
C SER A 753 -10.01 9.70 -20.04
N PHE A 754 -10.60 10.70 -19.41
CA PHE A 754 -10.50 12.09 -19.81
C PHE A 754 -10.14 12.94 -18.61
N LYS A 755 -9.06 13.74 -18.73
CA LYS A 755 -8.61 14.66 -17.68
C LYS A 755 -8.53 16.07 -18.22
N LEU A 756 -9.09 17.02 -17.48
CA LEU A 756 -8.99 18.45 -17.71
C LEU A 756 -8.17 19.07 -16.58
N SER A 757 -7.18 19.91 -16.93
CA SER A 757 -6.34 20.61 -15.94
C SER A 757 -6.26 22.09 -16.30
N PHE A 758 -6.35 22.98 -15.31
CA PHE A 758 -6.34 24.44 -15.46
C PHE A 758 -5.55 25.14 -14.36
#